data_84eb014a9d91b5422139cb0042a81fe5
#
_entry.id   84eb014a9d91b5422139cb0042a81fe5
#
_cell.length_a   1.000
_cell.length_b   1.000
_cell.length_c   1.000
_cell.angle_alpha   90.00
_cell.angle_beta   90.00
_cell.angle_gamma   90.00
#
_symmetry.space_group_name_H-M   'P 1'
#
loop_
_entity.id
_entity.type
_entity.pdbx_description
1 polymer ?
#
loop_
_entity_poly.entity_id
_entity_poly.type
_entity_poly.pdbx_seq_one_letter_code
_entity_poly.pdbx_strand_id
1 'polypeptide(L)'
;MSYVDCLLDRAKDRIHVVERIKGERVYNEYPAKYVFYYNDPRGKFRTIYDTQVSRFSTHNSKEFHKELKANNKKDTWESDINPVFRCLEENYLGRESPKLQTAFFDIEVDFDPVLGFSKPEDPFNAITAISVYLDWLDRLVTLVVPPKSMSWETAQEICNRYDNCFLFERERDLLDTFLSLIDDADILSGWNSEGFDIPYTVMRIQRVLTKDDTRRFCLWGQFPKPRTFERFGAENITFDLIGRVHMDYMQLYRKYTYEERHSYSLDAISEYELDERKTQYEGTLDQLYNKDFPTFIEYNRQDTMLLAKLDKKLRFLDLANELAHDNTVLLATTMGAVAVTEQAIINEAHRQGLVVQNRKNRDESNDTQAAGAYVAYPKKGMHDWIGAIDINSLYPSAIRALNMACETIVGQLRPIMTDRYIKEKIDTGLSFADAWENMFGSLEYTAVMAGEAGTEITIDWETGGSDVMAAADVWRMIFDSSQPWILSANGTIFKYDKKGIVPGLLERWYAERTEMQTKKKEAKTNEDQAFWDKRQLVKKINLNSLYGAILNAGCRFFDKRIGQSTTLTGRAIARHMDSYVNECITGEYNHTGDAIIYGDTDSVYFTAWPALKQEVESGRMEWNKDICVELYDSIGEQVNESFPGFMEQAFHTPRNMGAIIKGGRELVAEKGLFIKKKRYAVLIYDMENKRLDINGKPGKVKAMGLDLKRSDTPKTVQDFLSELLLKVLTGTQQDEIYDRVREFKLAFQDRPAWEKGTPKRVNNLTKYTTEETRLGKANMPGHVRAAMNWNSLRRMHGDNYSLSIVDGMKTVVCKLKDNPLGFTSVGYPTDENHIPTWFKELPFDDNKMEAGIVDQKVENLLGVLGWDIPNHTEIKTTFDSLFTFE
;
A
#
# COMPACT_ATOMS: atom_id res chain seq x y z
N MET A 1 14.20 28.20 4.93
CA MET A 1 15.37 27.32 4.72
C MET A 1 14.88 25.91 4.84
N SER A 2 14.93 25.16 3.75
CA SER A 2 14.36 23.80 3.69
C SER A 2 15.22 22.97 2.76
N TYR A 3 15.62 21.80 3.24
CA TYR A 3 16.56 20.93 2.53
C TYR A 3 15.90 20.16 1.38
N VAL A 4 16.71 19.79 0.40
CA VAL A 4 16.34 18.87 -0.68
C VAL A 4 16.97 17.51 -0.41
N ASP A 5 18.29 17.49 -0.19
CA ASP A 5 19.05 16.28 0.09
C ASP A 5 20.33 16.60 0.89
N CYS A 6 20.96 15.57 1.45
CA CYS A 6 22.17 15.68 2.26
C CYS A 6 23.19 14.61 1.91
N LEU A 7 24.46 14.97 2.02
CA LEU A 7 25.61 14.06 1.90
C LEU A 7 26.49 14.11 3.14
N LEU A 8 26.73 12.95 3.77
CA LEU A 8 27.78 12.81 4.78
C LEU A 8 29.14 12.55 4.11
N ASP A 9 30.00 13.54 4.09
CA ASP A 9 31.41 13.39 3.74
C ASP A 9 32.18 12.82 4.94
N ARG A 10 32.37 11.50 4.94
CA ARG A 10 33.05 10.78 6.02
C ARG A 10 34.56 11.08 6.10
N ALA A 11 35.16 11.58 5.04
CA ALA A 11 36.58 11.91 5.04
C ALA A 11 36.87 13.21 5.78
N LYS A 12 35.91 14.14 5.74
CA LYS A 12 36.01 15.45 6.38
C LYS A 12 35.15 15.58 7.63
N ASP A 13 34.34 14.57 7.97
CA ASP A 13 33.32 14.63 9.03
C ASP A 13 32.38 15.85 8.86
N ARG A 14 31.90 16.06 7.63
CA ARG A 14 31.01 17.16 7.26
C ARG A 14 29.72 16.65 6.63
N ILE A 15 28.64 17.37 6.83
CA ILE A 15 27.35 17.13 6.19
C ILE A 15 27.08 18.29 5.23
N HIS A 16 27.08 17.98 3.93
CA HIS A 16 26.67 18.91 2.89
C HIS A 16 25.16 18.82 2.75
N VAL A 17 24.50 19.96 2.71
CA VAL A 17 23.04 20.07 2.55
C VAL A 17 22.76 20.96 1.35
N VAL A 18 21.94 20.51 0.43
CA VAL A 18 21.39 21.36 -0.62
C VAL A 18 19.99 21.80 -0.20
N GLU A 19 19.71 23.06 -0.33
CA GLU A 19 18.42 23.69 -0.03
C GLU A 19 17.85 24.34 -1.30
N ARG A 20 16.50 24.51 -1.32
CA ARG A 20 15.81 25.33 -2.31
C ARG A 20 15.14 26.50 -1.58
N ILE A 21 15.58 27.73 -1.90
CA ILE A 21 15.09 28.96 -1.25
C ILE A 21 14.61 29.91 -2.33
N LYS A 22 13.31 30.17 -2.38
CA LYS A 22 12.66 31.03 -3.38
C LYS A 22 13.03 30.68 -4.84
N GLY A 23 13.14 29.39 -5.14
CA GLY A 23 13.52 28.88 -6.44
C GLY A 23 15.03 28.80 -6.70
N GLU A 24 15.88 29.32 -5.82
CA GLU A 24 17.34 29.23 -5.97
C GLU A 24 17.90 28.06 -5.17
N ARG A 25 18.90 27.38 -5.73
CA ARG A 25 19.66 26.32 -5.08
C ARG A 25 20.75 26.91 -4.20
N VAL A 26 20.75 26.56 -2.93
CA VAL A 26 21.71 27.02 -1.92
C VAL A 26 22.43 25.82 -1.30
N TYR A 27 23.73 25.95 -1.08
CA TYR A 27 24.56 24.91 -0.48
C TYR A 27 24.98 25.33 0.92
N ASN A 28 24.70 24.46 1.89
CA ASN A 28 25.12 24.61 3.28
C ASN A 28 26.00 23.45 3.71
N GLU A 29 26.83 23.69 4.72
CA GLU A 29 27.71 22.70 5.30
C GLU A 29 27.67 22.75 6.82
N TYR A 30 27.47 21.59 7.44
CA TYR A 30 27.44 21.41 8.88
C TYR A 30 28.52 20.43 9.34
N PRO A 31 29.14 20.62 10.53
CA PRO A 31 29.98 19.58 11.11
C PRO A 31 29.15 18.35 11.45
N ALA A 32 29.62 17.16 11.05
CA ALA A 32 28.96 15.92 11.44
C ALA A 32 29.06 15.73 12.95
N LYS A 33 27.92 15.48 13.60
CA LYS A 33 27.84 15.30 15.05
C LYS A 33 27.59 13.83 15.36
N TYR A 34 28.58 13.22 16.02
CA TYR A 34 28.50 11.84 16.48
C TYR A 34 28.24 11.82 17.97
N VAL A 35 27.18 11.13 18.38
CA VAL A 35 26.71 11.11 19.77
C VAL A 35 26.37 9.69 20.17
N PHE A 36 26.78 9.29 21.36
CA PHE A 36 26.20 8.17 22.08
C PHE A 36 26.08 8.49 23.56
N TYR A 37 25.24 7.74 24.24
CA TYR A 37 25.11 7.80 25.68
C TYR A 37 25.50 6.45 26.27
N TYR A 38 25.92 6.45 27.54
CA TYR A 38 26.27 5.26 28.28
C TYR A 38 25.76 5.34 29.73
N ASN A 39 25.46 4.19 30.32
CA ASN A 39 24.93 4.12 31.69
C ASN A 39 25.89 4.74 32.69
N ASP A 40 25.38 5.72 33.44
CA ASP A 40 26.12 6.43 34.46
C ASP A 40 25.14 6.91 35.56
N PRO A 41 25.23 6.38 36.81
CA PRO A 41 24.34 6.80 37.89
C PRO A 41 24.42 8.30 38.28
N ARG A 42 25.45 9.00 37.79
CA ARG A 42 25.62 10.44 37.94
C ARG A 42 25.32 11.23 36.67
N GLY A 43 24.83 10.55 35.67
CA GLY A 43 24.51 11.13 34.37
C GLY A 43 23.41 12.18 34.45
N LYS A 44 23.51 13.19 33.60
CA LYS A 44 22.53 14.29 33.52
C LYS A 44 21.34 14.01 32.63
N PHE A 45 21.41 12.99 31.81
CA PHE A 45 20.37 12.63 30.85
C PHE A 45 19.61 11.40 31.36
N ARG A 46 18.41 11.18 30.80
CA ARG A 46 17.59 10.00 31.09
C ARG A 46 17.19 9.32 29.81
N THR A 47 17.18 8.01 29.84
CA THR A 47 16.59 7.21 28.76
C THR A 47 15.07 7.15 28.90
N ILE A 48 14.40 6.66 27.87
CA ILE A 48 12.95 6.39 27.91
C ILE A 48 12.58 5.41 29.04
N TYR A 49 13.53 4.57 29.49
CA TYR A 49 13.37 3.64 30.62
C TYR A 49 13.77 4.23 31.99
N ASP A 50 13.91 5.54 32.07
CA ASP A 50 14.35 6.26 33.29
C ASP A 50 15.78 5.95 33.76
N THR A 51 16.59 5.26 32.99
CA THR A 51 17.99 5.01 33.29
C THR A 51 18.80 6.30 33.17
N GLN A 52 19.63 6.62 34.16
CA GLN A 52 20.54 7.75 34.09
C GLN A 52 21.73 7.43 33.16
N VAL A 53 22.06 8.39 32.28
CA VAL A 53 23.11 8.25 31.31
C VAL A 53 23.92 9.53 31.14
N SER A 54 25.20 9.37 30.82
CA SER A 54 26.09 10.44 30.40
C SER A 54 26.28 10.46 28.89
N ARG A 55 26.49 11.64 28.33
CA ARG A 55 26.62 11.85 26.89
C ARG A 55 28.09 12.00 26.48
N PHE A 56 28.50 11.27 25.48
CA PHE A 56 29.69 11.57 24.68
C PHE A 56 29.28 12.19 23.34
N SER A 57 29.96 13.24 22.92
CA SER A 57 29.69 13.92 21.65
C SER A 57 30.99 14.44 21.05
N THR A 58 31.19 14.19 19.75
CA THR A 58 32.35 14.65 19.00
C THR A 58 31.96 14.95 17.55
N HIS A 59 32.81 15.70 16.85
CA HIS A 59 32.70 15.92 15.39
C HIS A 59 33.71 15.09 14.63
N ASN A 60 34.35 14.09 15.24
CA ASN A 60 35.35 13.23 14.63
C ASN A 60 34.94 11.75 14.71
N SER A 61 34.70 11.13 13.57
CA SER A 61 34.22 9.74 13.49
C SER A 61 35.21 8.73 14.08
N LYS A 62 36.53 8.96 13.96
CA LYS A 62 37.56 8.06 14.50
C LYS A 62 37.55 8.12 16.06
N GLU A 63 37.46 9.31 16.61
CA GLU A 63 37.36 9.52 18.04
C GLU A 63 36.06 8.86 18.57
N PHE A 64 34.93 9.06 17.89
CA PHE A 64 33.67 8.43 18.24
C PHE A 64 33.77 6.90 18.36
N HIS A 65 34.33 6.23 17.33
CA HIS A 65 34.49 4.79 17.34
C HIS A 65 35.48 4.30 18.41
N LYS A 66 36.54 5.07 18.69
CA LYS A 66 37.46 4.76 19.77
C LYS A 66 36.78 4.80 21.14
N GLU A 67 36.04 5.87 21.43
CA GLU A 67 35.35 6.03 22.69
C GLU A 67 34.17 5.06 22.85
N LEU A 68 33.42 4.79 21.78
CA LEU A 68 32.38 3.77 21.78
C LEU A 68 32.96 2.38 22.14
N LYS A 69 34.10 2.02 21.55
CA LYS A 69 34.81 0.77 21.87
C LYS A 69 35.35 0.74 23.31
N ALA A 70 35.80 1.87 23.83
CA ALA A 70 36.25 1.98 25.24
C ALA A 70 35.10 1.76 26.22
N ASN A 71 33.88 2.08 25.82
CA ASN A 71 32.66 1.90 26.65
C ASN A 71 31.87 0.62 26.29
N ASN A 72 32.45 -0.35 25.58
CA ASN A 72 31.76 -1.56 25.15
C ASN A 72 31.24 -2.49 26.28
N LYS A 73 31.75 -2.29 27.49
CA LYS A 73 31.30 -3.00 28.72
C LYS A 73 30.11 -2.31 29.40
N LYS A 74 29.73 -1.13 28.96
CA LYS A 74 28.57 -0.38 29.44
C LYS A 74 27.47 -0.46 28.41
N ASP A 75 26.23 -0.48 28.84
CA ASP A 75 25.12 -0.32 27.92
C ASP A 75 25.21 1.07 27.28
N THR A 76 25.13 1.09 25.95
CA THR A 76 25.18 2.32 25.16
C THR A 76 23.83 2.55 24.46
N TRP A 77 23.56 3.84 24.22
CA TRP A 77 22.29 4.32 23.68
C TRP A 77 22.55 5.26 22.50
N GLU A 78 21.70 5.25 21.49
CA GLU A 78 21.75 6.12 20.30
C GLU A 78 23.09 6.12 19.52
N SER A 79 23.92 5.10 19.71
CA SER A 79 25.23 5.01 19.05
C SER A 79 25.12 4.72 17.55
N ASP A 80 23.98 4.31 17.06
CA ASP A 80 23.66 3.90 15.69
C ASP A 80 22.83 4.93 14.91
N ILE A 81 22.51 6.08 15.49
CA ILE A 81 21.77 7.14 14.81
C ILE A 81 22.70 7.83 13.80
N ASN A 82 22.27 7.87 12.53
CA ASN A 82 23.01 8.52 11.46
C ASN A 82 23.18 10.03 11.71
N PRO A 83 24.38 10.58 11.66
CA PRO A 83 24.62 12.02 11.83
C PRO A 83 23.82 12.93 10.90
N VAL A 84 23.43 12.45 9.70
CA VAL A 84 22.56 13.19 8.78
C VAL A 84 21.21 13.47 9.42
N PHE A 85 20.56 12.47 10.05
CA PHE A 85 19.26 12.66 10.70
C PHE A 85 19.36 13.55 11.93
N ARG A 86 20.47 13.49 12.69
CA ARG A 86 20.73 14.46 13.76
C ARG A 86 20.84 15.89 13.24
N CYS A 87 21.55 16.07 12.13
CA CYS A 87 21.68 17.38 11.48
C CYS A 87 20.33 17.92 11.00
N LEU A 88 19.50 17.05 10.39
CA LEU A 88 18.15 17.44 9.94
C LEU A 88 17.25 17.81 11.12
N GLU A 89 17.27 17.03 12.19
CA GLU A 89 16.49 17.33 13.41
C GLU A 89 16.92 18.65 14.03
N GLU A 90 18.23 18.87 14.22
CA GLU A 90 18.75 20.06 14.88
C GLU A 90 18.53 21.36 14.10
N ASN A 91 18.54 21.32 12.77
CA ASN A 91 18.51 22.52 11.94
C ASN A 91 17.19 22.74 11.19
N TYR A 92 16.41 21.69 10.97
CA TYR A 92 15.23 21.74 10.07
C TYR A 92 13.92 21.26 10.70
N LEU A 93 13.91 20.77 11.93
CA LEU A 93 12.68 20.35 12.60
C LEU A 93 11.68 21.53 12.68
N GLY A 94 10.44 21.26 12.23
CA GLY A 94 9.37 22.27 12.20
C GLY A 94 9.48 23.29 11.08
N ARG A 95 10.40 23.11 10.12
CA ARG A 95 10.48 23.93 8.91
C ARG A 95 9.50 23.46 7.85
N GLU A 96 9.00 24.39 7.05
CA GLU A 96 8.13 24.07 5.92
C GLU A 96 8.93 23.40 4.78
N SER A 97 8.29 22.48 4.06
CA SER A 97 8.88 21.86 2.88
C SER A 97 9.06 22.90 1.75
N PRO A 98 10.17 22.86 0.99
CA PRO A 98 10.39 23.77 -0.12
C PRO A 98 9.54 23.34 -1.33
N LYS A 99 9.25 24.27 -2.23
CA LYS A 99 8.80 23.91 -3.57
C LYS A 99 10.00 23.37 -4.34
N LEU A 100 10.00 22.10 -4.65
CA LEU A 100 11.06 21.42 -5.40
C LEU A 100 10.88 21.63 -6.89
N GLN A 101 11.98 21.59 -7.63
CA GLN A 101 12.01 21.62 -9.10
C GLN A 101 12.12 20.19 -9.63
N THR A 102 11.10 19.72 -10.34
CA THR A 102 11.03 18.38 -10.86
C THR A 102 11.20 18.34 -12.37
N ALA A 103 12.12 17.50 -12.84
CA ALA A 103 12.22 17.11 -14.24
C ALA A 103 11.58 15.73 -14.41
N PHE A 104 10.43 15.70 -15.09
CA PHE A 104 9.80 14.45 -15.54
C PHE A 104 10.38 14.08 -16.89
N PHE A 105 10.80 12.84 -17.05
CA PHE A 105 11.46 12.40 -18.27
C PHE A 105 11.10 10.96 -18.66
N ASP A 106 11.23 10.71 -19.96
CA ASP A 106 11.03 9.41 -20.56
C ASP A 106 12.03 9.23 -21.71
N ILE A 107 12.60 8.04 -21.86
CA ILE A 107 13.57 7.71 -22.89
C ILE A 107 13.04 6.67 -23.88
N GLU A 108 13.38 6.82 -25.16
CA GLU A 108 13.18 5.81 -26.18
C GLU A 108 14.51 5.26 -26.67
N VAL A 109 14.56 3.96 -26.82
CA VAL A 109 15.78 3.23 -27.15
C VAL A 109 15.59 2.50 -28.49
N ASP A 110 16.62 2.51 -29.31
CA ASP A 110 16.64 1.77 -30.58
C ASP A 110 16.50 0.26 -30.37
N PHE A 111 16.14 -0.44 -31.41
CA PHE A 111 15.95 -1.90 -31.41
C PHE A 111 16.89 -2.56 -32.41
N ASP A 112 17.62 -3.58 -31.97
CA ASP A 112 18.43 -4.41 -32.85
C ASP A 112 17.64 -5.67 -33.25
N PRO A 113 17.39 -5.90 -34.55
CA PRO A 113 16.59 -7.06 -34.99
C PRO A 113 17.19 -8.42 -34.62
N VAL A 114 18.50 -8.48 -34.42
CA VAL A 114 19.22 -9.73 -34.11
C VAL A 114 19.38 -9.93 -32.61
N LEU A 115 19.81 -8.88 -31.90
CA LEU A 115 20.14 -8.92 -30.47
C LEU A 115 18.91 -8.60 -29.60
N GLY A 116 17.89 -7.93 -30.15
CA GLY A 116 16.71 -7.48 -29.42
C GLY A 116 16.95 -6.17 -28.66
N PHE A 117 16.13 -5.94 -27.63
CA PHE A 117 16.31 -4.80 -26.72
C PHE A 117 17.49 -5.03 -25.77
N SER A 118 18.32 -4.01 -25.61
CA SER A 118 19.40 -4.02 -24.65
C SER A 118 18.88 -3.78 -23.22
N LYS A 119 19.60 -4.34 -22.24
CA LYS A 119 19.32 -4.16 -20.83
C LYS A 119 20.18 -3.04 -20.24
N PRO A 120 19.79 -2.47 -19.09
CA PRO A 120 20.62 -1.46 -18.41
C PRO A 120 22.05 -1.92 -18.12
N GLU A 121 22.28 -3.21 -17.83
CA GLU A 121 23.60 -3.77 -17.55
C GLU A 121 24.52 -3.82 -18.79
N ASP A 122 23.94 -3.94 -19.99
CA ASP A 122 24.64 -3.85 -21.27
C ASP A 122 23.82 -3.04 -22.28
N PRO A 123 23.84 -1.70 -22.18
CA PRO A 123 23.06 -0.82 -23.03
C PRO A 123 23.69 -0.63 -24.41
N PHE A 124 23.63 -1.65 -25.29
CA PHE A 124 24.21 -1.58 -26.62
C PHE A 124 23.37 -0.77 -27.62
N ASN A 125 22.04 -0.70 -27.45
CA ASN A 125 21.18 0.12 -28.28
C ASN A 125 21.27 1.61 -27.94
N ALA A 126 21.20 2.47 -28.96
CA ALA A 126 21.25 3.91 -28.77
C ALA A 126 19.94 4.47 -28.19
N ILE A 127 20.03 5.52 -27.40
CA ILE A 127 18.88 6.34 -27.03
C ILE A 127 18.54 7.24 -28.21
N THR A 128 17.32 7.09 -28.74
CA THR A 128 16.85 7.80 -29.94
C THR A 128 16.02 9.03 -29.62
N ALA A 129 15.38 9.06 -28.46
CA ALA A 129 14.64 10.23 -27.99
C ALA A 129 14.71 10.33 -26.45
N ILE A 130 14.70 11.55 -25.94
CA ILE A 130 14.46 11.90 -24.55
C ILE A 130 13.50 13.08 -24.51
N SER A 131 12.34 12.93 -23.91
CA SER A 131 11.46 14.04 -23.57
C SER A 131 11.61 14.38 -22.09
N VAL A 132 11.72 15.68 -21.78
CA VAL A 132 11.84 16.19 -20.41
C VAL A 132 10.85 17.33 -20.20
N TYR A 133 9.99 17.18 -19.22
CA TYR A 133 9.13 18.28 -18.76
C TYR A 133 9.73 18.91 -17.50
N LEU A 134 10.09 20.18 -17.58
CA LEU A 134 10.65 21.00 -16.52
C LEU A 134 9.50 21.74 -15.83
N ASP A 135 9.06 21.27 -14.66
CA ASP A 135 7.85 21.78 -13.99
C ASP A 135 7.97 23.26 -13.57
N TRP A 136 9.17 23.71 -13.19
CA TRP A 136 9.43 25.11 -12.78
C TRP A 136 9.45 26.10 -13.95
N LEU A 137 9.57 25.62 -15.19
CA LEU A 137 9.53 26.42 -16.41
C LEU A 137 8.23 26.22 -17.19
N ASP A 138 7.40 25.27 -16.78
CA ASP A 138 6.21 24.80 -17.51
C ASP A 138 6.57 24.51 -18.99
N ARG A 139 7.65 23.76 -19.21
CA ARG A 139 8.21 23.54 -20.54
C ARG A 139 8.54 22.09 -20.81
N LEU A 140 7.97 21.54 -21.88
CA LEU A 140 8.35 20.26 -22.44
C LEU A 140 9.44 20.45 -23.48
N VAL A 141 10.55 19.77 -23.32
CA VAL A 141 11.69 19.73 -24.25
C VAL A 141 11.85 18.31 -24.76
N THR A 142 12.03 18.14 -26.04
CA THR A 142 12.25 16.85 -26.69
C THR A 142 13.56 16.85 -27.45
N LEU A 143 14.41 15.89 -27.20
CA LEU A 143 15.70 15.69 -27.82
C LEU A 143 15.63 14.40 -28.66
N VAL A 144 15.92 14.46 -29.96
CA VAL A 144 15.77 13.30 -30.85
C VAL A 144 16.95 13.13 -31.79
N VAL A 145 17.26 11.90 -32.13
CA VAL A 145 18.15 11.50 -33.22
C VAL A 145 17.28 10.92 -34.33
N PRO A 146 17.45 11.31 -35.60
CA PRO A 146 16.59 10.84 -36.68
C PRO A 146 16.93 9.40 -37.08
N PRO A 147 15.99 8.65 -37.67
CA PRO A 147 16.25 7.36 -38.25
C PRO A 147 17.33 7.46 -39.37
N LYS A 148 18.18 6.48 -39.48
CA LYS A 148 19.27 6.45 -40.48
C LYS A 148 18.77 6.51 -41.93
N SER A 149 17.53 6.13 -42.17
CA SER A 149 16.88 6.15 -43.49
C SER A 149 16.30 7.53 -43.86
N MET A 150 16.27 8.50 -42.92
CA MET A 150 15.64 9.82 -43.13
C MET A 150 16.73 10.88 -43.40
N SER A 151 16.46 11.80 -44.36
CA SER A 151 17.35 12.93 -44.57
C SER A 151 17.27 13.92 -43.41
N TRP A 152 18.36 14.63 -43.16
CA TRP A 152 18.45 15.66 -42.10
C TRP A 152 17.39 16.73 -42.28
N GLU A 153 17.21 17.20 -43.52
CA GLU A 153 16.25 18.25 -43.86
C GLU A 153 14.81 17.83 -43.52
N THR A 154 14.44 16.61 -43.92
CA THR A 154 13.11 16.06 -43.58
C THR A 154 12.90 15.91 -42.09
N ALA A 155 13.90 15.42 -41.38
CA ALA A 155 13.84 15.27 -39.92
C ALA A 155 13.72 16.64 -39.23
N GLN A 156 14.45 17.65 -39.74
CA GLN A 156 14.39 19.00 -39.19
C GLN A 156 13.02 19.66 -39.44
N GLU A 157 12.41 19.46 -40.60
CA GLU A 157 11.06 19.95 -40.90
C GLU A 157 10.03 19.30 -39.97
N ILE A 158 10.20 18.04 -39.63
CA ILE A 158 9.32 17.33 -38.67
C ILE A 158 9.50 17.91 -37.27
N CYS A 159 10.73 18.02 -36.78
CA CYS A 159 11.01 18.59 -35.45
C CYS A 159 10.47 20.02 -35.31
N ASN A 160 10.54 20.84 -36.36
CA ASN A 160 10.05 22.23 -36.34
C ASN A 160 8.51 22.36 -36.18
N ARG A 161 7.77 21.23 -36.29
CA ARG A 161 6.32 21.21 -36.02
C ARG A 161 6.00 21.16 -34.52
N TYR A 162 6.98 20.84 -33.68
CA TYR A 162 6.83 20.71 -32.25
C TYR A 162 7.63 21.79 -31.51
N ASP A 163 7.01 22.42 -30.57
CA ASP A 163 7.69 23.38 -29.68
C ASP A 163 8.81 22.70 -28.88
N ASN A 164 9.98 23.34 -28.84
CA ASN A 164 11.15 22.85 -28.08
C ASN A 164 11.55 21.40 -28.45
N CYS A 165 11.45 21.01 -29.68
CA CYS A 165 11.97 19.78 -30.22
C CYS A 165 13.31 20.05 -30.94
N PHE A 166 14.37 19.38 -30.50
CA PHE A 166 15.73 19.60 -30.99
C PHE A 166 16.27 18.32 -31.62
N LEU A 167 16.74 18.45 -32.85
CA LEU A 167 17.31 17.36 -33.63
C LEU A 167 18.83 17.30 -33.40
N PHE A 168 19.37 16.12 -33.21
CA PHE A 168 20.78 15.84 -33.05
C PHE A 168 21.28 14.84 -34.10
N GLU A 169 22.45 15.07 -34.65
CA GLU A 169 23.09 14.13 -35.57
C GLU A 169 23.62 12.90 -34.83
N ARG A 170 24.06 13.09 -33.59
CA ARG A 170 24.69 12.03 -32.77
C ARG A 170 24.04 11.95 -31.40
N GLU A 171 23.84 10.75 -30.94
CA GLU A 171 23.38 10.45 -29.57
C GLU A 171 24.26 11.13 -28.49
N ARG A 172 25.56 11.25 -28.75
CA ARG A 172 26.48 11.92 -27.83
C ARG A 172 26.02 13.34 -27.47
N ASP A 173 25.65 14.10 -28.47
CA ASP A 173 25.25 15.51 -28.31
C ASP A 173 23.87 15.63 -27.66
N LEU A 174 22.97 14.69 -27.94
CA LEU A 174 21.69 14.54 -27.28
C LEU A 174 21.87 14.28 -25.77
N LEU A 175 22.71 13.34 -25.38
CA LEU A 175 22.98 12.98 -23.98
C LEU A 175 23.63 14.13 -23.21
N ASP A 176 24.57 14.86 -23.83
CA ASP A 176 25.22 16.04 -23.24
C ASP A 176 24.20 17.15 -22.98
N THR A 177 23.29 17.38 -23.94
CA THR A 177 22.21 18.36 -23.80
C THR A 177 21.22 17.95 -22.71
N PHE A 178 20.85 16.66 -22.63
CA PHE A 178 19.99 16.15 -21.57
C PHE A 178 20.58 16.43 -20.18
N LEU A 179 21.86 16.14 -19.97
CA LEU A 179 22.55 16.43 -18.70
C LEU A 179 22.54 17.92 -18.36
N SER A 180 22.56 18.79 -19.36
CA SER A 180 22.46 20.25 -19.17
C SER A 180 21.05 20.69 -18.79
N LEU A 181 20.02 20.08 -19.39
CA LEU A 181 18.61 20.40 -19.09
C LEU A 181 18.22 20.08 -17.66
N ILE A 182 18.76 19.00 -17.11
CA ILE A 182 18.41 18.55 -15.74
C ILE A 182 19.27 19.25 -14.66
N ASP A 183 20.19 20.15 -15.02
CA ASP A 183 21.17 20.69 -14.07
C ASP A 183 20.52 21.35 -12.86
N ASP A 184 19.44 22.13 -13.04
CA ASP A 184 18.74 22.79 -11.94
C ASP A 184 17.57 21.96 -11.35
N ALA A 185 17.38 20.72 -11.78
CA ALA A 185 16.38 19.85 -11.17
C ALA A 185 16.79 19.36 -9.78
N ASP A 186 15.87 19.35 -8.83
CA ASP A 186 16.02 18.73 -7.52
C ASP A 186 15.60 17.25 -7.56
N ILE A 187 14.57 16.96 -8.34
CA ILE A 187 14.00 15.62 -8.52
C ILE A 187 14.06 15.24 -9.99
N LEU A 188 14.50 14.02 -10.27
CA LEU A 188 14.25 13.32 -11.53
C LEU A 188 13.16 12.30 -11.30
N SER A 189 12.12 12.31 -12.13
CA SER A 189 11.01 11.36 -12.03
C SER A 189 10.63 10.82 -13.40
N GLY A 190 10.35 9.52 -13.45
CA GLY A 190 9.89 8.81 -14.63
C GLY A 190 8.95 7.68 -14.22
N TRP A 191 8.28 7.06 -15.19
CA TRP A 191 7.41 5.92 -14.95
C TRP A 191 8.20 4.61 -15.05
N ASN A 192 8.33 3.86 -13.96
CA ASN A 192 9.19 2.67 -13.88
C ASN A 192 10.68 2.99 -14.08
N SER A 193 11.07 4.22 -13.86
CA SER A 193 12.39 4.75 -14.15
C SER A 193 13.50 4.17 -13.26
N GLU A 194 13.18 3.63 -12.08
CA GLU A 194 14.11 2.86 -11.26
C GLU A 194 14.57 1.57 -11.95
N GLY A 195 13.66 0.94 -12.69
CA GLY A 195 13.94 -0.32 -13.37
C GLY A 195 14.56 -0.17 -14.76
N PHE A 196 14.44 1.00 -15.40
CA PHE A 196 14.89 1.17 -16.78
C PHE A 196 15.57 2.52 -17.05
N ASP A 197 14.85 3.64 -17.01
CA ASP A 197 15.34 4.93 -17.55
C ASP A 197 16.62 5.40 -16.86
N ILE A 198 16.66 5.40 -15.53
CA ILE A 198 17.84 5.84 -14.77
C ILE A 198 19.03 4.92 -14.99
N PRO A 199 18.94 3.60 -14.73
CA PRO A 199 20.10 2.74 -14.92
C PRO A 199 20.55 2.69 -16.39
N TYR A 200 19.60 2.68 -17.33
CA TYR A 200 19.95 2.68 -18.75
C TYR A 200 20.70 3.94 -19.15
N THR A 201 20.18 5.11 -18.79
CA THR A 201 20.79 6.40 -19.16
C THR A 201 22.16 6.59 -18.51
N VAL A 202 22.31 6.24 -17.22
CA VAL A 202 23.61 6.31 -16.53
C VAL A 202 24.64 5.41 -17.21
N MET A 203 24.31 4.16 -17.49
CA MET A 203 25.21 3.21 -18.13
C MET A 203 25.49 3.57 -19.61
N ARG A 204 24.49 4.13 -20.30
CA ARG A 204 24.63 4.57 -21.69
C ARG A 204 25.56 5.81 -21.79
N ILE A 205 25.40 6.78 -20.89
CA ILE A 205 26.29 7.93 -20.80
C ILE A 205 27.74 7.49 -20.53
N GLN A 206 27.92 6.53 -19.63
CA GLN A 206 29.24 5.96 -19.37
C GLN A 206 29.89 5.34 -20.62
N ARG A 207 29.08 4.76 -21.52
CA ARG A 207 29.52 4.11 -22.77
C ARG A 207 29.76 5.11 -23.91
N VAL A 208 28.90 6.12 -24.05
CA VAL A 208 28.88 7.05 -25.21
C VAL A 208 29.70 8.32 -24.92
N LEU A 209 29.58 8.85 -23.72
CA LEU A 209 30.42 9.96 -23.22
C LEU A 209 31.58 9.41 -22.40
N THR A 210 31.63 9.73 -21.12
CA THR A 210 32.61 9.19 -20.19
C THR A 210 31.98 8.84 -18.84
N LYS A 211 32.69 8.06 -18.01
CA LYS A 211 32.28 7.81 -16.63
C LYS A 211 32.15 9.11 -15.83
N ASP A 212 33.04 10.07 -16.08
CA ASP A 212 33.04 11.35 -15.35
C ASP A 212 31.80 12.19 -15.67
N ASP A 213 31.24 12.09 -16.87
CA ASP A 213 30.00 12.78 -17.25
C ASP A 213 28.79 12.32 -16.42
N THR A 214 28.80 11.09 -15.90
CA THR A 214 27.75 10.61 -15.01
C THR A 214 27.66 11.38 -13.70
N ARG A 215 28.71 12.11 -13.29
CA ARG A 215 28.66 12.99 -12.10
C ARG A 215 27.64 14.10 -12.23
N ARG A 216 27.26 14.48 -13.45
CA ARG A 216 26.26 15.51 -13.71
C ARG A 216 24.83 15.11 -13.29
N PHE A 217 24.60 13.82 -13.02
CA PHE A 217 23.38 13.38 -12.33
C PHE A 217 23.38 13.74 -10.84
N CYS A 218 24.52 14.01 -10.26
CA CYS A 218 24.69 14.26 -8.83
C CYS A 218 25.20 15.68 -8.57
N LEU A 219 25.13 16.10 -7.32
CA LEU A 219 25.78 17.32 -6.84
C LEU A 219 27.11 16.97 -6.16
N TRP A 220 27.86 18.00 -5.79
CA TRP A 220 29.17 17.91 -5.09
C TRP A 220 30.18 17.01 -5.81
N GLY A 221 30.07 16.89 -7.13
CA GLY A 221 30.97 16.06 -7.93
C GLY A 221 30.92 14.57 -7.62
N GLN A 222 29.83 14.10 -7.01
CA GLN A 222 29.66 12.69 -6.69
C GLN A 222 29.25 11.88 -7.91
N PHE A 223 29.58 10.58 -7.89
CA PHE A 223 29.06 9.62 -8.87
C PHE A 223 27.69 9.10 -8.43
N PRO A 224 26.77 8.75 -9.35
CA PRO A 224 25.62 7.93 -9.03
C PRO A 224 26.06 6.64 -8.34
N LYS A 225 25.46 6.31 -7.21
CA LYS A 225 25.85 5.15 -6.41
C LYS A 225 25.07 3.92 -6.88
N PRO A 226 25.74 2.87 -7.39
CA PRO A 226 25.04 1.67 -7.82
C PRO A 226 24.38 0.99 -6.63
N ARG A 227 23.16 0.52 -6.84
CA ARG A 227 22.38 -0.26 -5.89
C ARG A 227 21.69 -1.42 -6.62
N THR A 228 21.82 -2.62 -6.07
CA THR A 228 21.06 -3.78 -6.53
C THR A 228 19.75 -3.88 -5.76
N PHE A 229 18.70 -4.31 -6.44
CA PHE A 229 17.42 -4.62 -5.84
C PHE A 229 16.82 -5.86 -6.49
N GLU A 230 16.16 -6.68 -5.71
CA GLU A 230 15.46 -7.83 -6.23
C GLU A 230 14.08 -7.40 -6.76
N ARG A 231 13.83 -7.68 -8.02
CA ARG A 231 12.55 -7.46 -8.65
C ARG A 231 12.23 -8.63 -9.55
N PHE A 232 11.05 -9.20 -9.35
CA PHE A 232 10.60 -10.34 -10.15
C PHE A 232 11.53 -11.57 -10.09
N GLY A 233 12.13 -11.82 -8.91
CA GLY A 233 13.04 -12.95 -8.72
C GLY A 233 14.39 -12.80 -9.45
N ALA A 234 14.68 -11.61 -9.98
CA ALA A 234 15.96 -11.27 -10.57
C ALA A 234 16.59 -10.09 -9.85
N GLU A 235 17.91 -10.13 -9.73
CA GLU A 235 18.69 -9.00 -9.25
C GLU A 235 18.81 -7.97 -10.38
N ASN A 236 18.40 -6.74 -10.10
CA ASN A 236 18.44 -5.61 -11.03
C ASN A 236 19.35 -4.54 -10.47
N ILE A 237 19.98 -3.77 -11.35
CA ILE A 237 20.81 -2.63 -10.98
C ILE A 237 20.05 -1.33 -11.17
N THR A 238 20.21 -0.41 -10.23
CA THR A 238 19.79 0.99 -10.36
C THR A 238 20.87 1.90 -9.74
N PHE A 239 20.63 3.20 -9.74
CA PHE A 239 21.55 4.17 -9.18
C PHE A 239 20.86 5.15 -8.26
N ASP A 240 21.37 5.28 -7.04
CA ASP A 240 20.98 6.35 -6.14
C ASP A 240 21.75 7.62 -6.52
N LEU A 241 21.03 8.69 -6.79
CA LEU A 241 21.60 10.00 -7.09
C LEU A 241 21.89 10.72 -5.77
N ILE A 242 22.90 11.58 -5.76
CA ILE A 242 23.36 12.26 -4.56
C ILE A 242 23.18 13.78 -4.74
N GLY A 243 22.45 14.40 -3.84
CA GLY A 243 22.12 15.82 -3.88
C GLY A 243 20.94 16.17 -4.81
N ARG A 244 20.70 15.36 -5.81
CA ARG A 244 19.49 15.31 -6.62
C ARG A 244 18.81 13.98 -6.35
N VAL A 245 17.48 13.98 -6.18
CA VAL A 245 16.77 12.76 -5.78
C VAL A 245 16.05 12.15 -6.98
N HIS A 246 16.23 10.86 -7.19
CA HIS A 246 15.40 10.10 -8.11
C HIS A 246 14.17 9.53 -7.39
N MET A 247 12.98 9.79 -7.93
CA MET A 247 11.71 9.28 -7.42
C MET A 247 10.93 8.64 -8.56
N ASP A 248 10.86 7.31 -8.59
CA ASP A 248 10.04 6.57 -9.55
C ASP A 248 8.56 6.79 -9.27
N TYR A 249 7.85 7.42 -10.23
CA TYR A 249 6.45 7.79 -10.01
C TYR A 249 5.50 6.59 -9.94
N MET A 250 5.81 5.49 -10.61
CA MET A 250 5.04 4.25 -10.47
C MET A 250 5.14 3.69 -9.05
N GLN A 251 6.30 3.78 -8.41
CA GLN A 251 6.46 3.35 -7.02
C GLN A 251 5.73 4.30 -6.06
N LEU A 252 5.75 5.60 -6.29
CA LEU A 252 4.96 6.57 -5.54
C LEU A 252 3.46 6.28 -5.67
N TYR A 253 3.00 6.04 -6.90
CA TYR A 253 1.60 5.69 -7.15
C TYR A 253 1.18 4.43 -6.38
N ARG A 254 1.97 3.37 -6.43
CA ARG A 254 1.72 2.14 -5.67
C ARG A 254 1.72 2.36 -4.15
N LYS A 255 2.57 3.24 -3.66
CA LYS A 255 2.68 3.53 -2.23
C LYS A 255 1.49 4.30 -1.68
N TYR A 256 1.04 5.31 -2.40
CA TYR A 256 0.00 6.24 -1.93
C TYR A 256 -1.41 5.91 -2.41
N THR A 257 -1.55 4.87 -3.27
CA THR A 257 -2.84 4.37 -3.74
C THR A 257 -3.16 3.04 -3.06
N TYR A 258 -4.23 3.00 -2.28
CA TYR A 258 -4.60 1.81 -1.50
C TYR A 258 -5.33 0.73 -2.32
N GLU A 259 -5.95 1.10 -3.43
CA GLU A 259 -6.65 0.17 -4.30
C GLU A 259 -5.69 -0.46 -5.32
N GLU A 260 -5.73 -1.79 -5.45
CA GLU A 260 -4.99 -2.46 -6.50
C GLU A 260 -5.58 -2.16 -7.89
N ARG A 261 -4.70 -1.82 -8.83
CA ARG A 261 -5.07 -1.62 -10.23
C ARG A 261 -4.89 -2.92 -11.03
N HIS A 262 -5.68 -3.09 -12.07
CA HIS A 262 -5.55 -4.23 -12.98
C HIS A 262 -4.20 -4.21 -13.73
N SER A 263 -3.70 -3.05 -14.05
CA SER A 263 -2.37 -2.80 -14.62
C SER A 263 -1.76 -1.56 -14.00
N TYR A 264 -0.42 -1.52 -13.92
CA TYR A 264 0.36 -0.36 -13.51
C TYR A 264 1.18 0.20 -14.68
N SER A 265 0.80 -0.11 -15.94
CA SER A 265 1.34 0.59 -17.09
C SER A 265 0.92 2.06 -17.07
N LEU A 266 1.74 2.94 -17.63
CA LEU A 266 1.42 4.37 -17.72
C LEU A 266 0.08 4.59 -18.43
N ASP A 267 -0.18 3.85 -19.51
CA ASP A 267 -1.43 3.92 -20.27
C ASP A 267 -2.66 3.62 -19.39
N ALA A 268 -2.63 2.48 -18.66
CA ALA A 268 -3.74 2.07 -17.81
C ALA A 268 -3.99 3.03 -16.65
N ILE A 269 -2.92 3.57 -16.05
CA ILE A 269 -3.05 4.52 -14.94
C ILE A 269 -3.51 5.90 -15.43
N SER A 270 -3.00 6.35 -16.57
CA SER A 270 -3.42 7.63 -17.18
C SER A 270 -4.88 7.57 -17.62
N GLU A 271 -5.34 6.47 -18.20
CA GLU A 271 -6.76 6.28 -18.52
C GLU A 271 -7.62 6.34 -17.25
N TYR A 272 -7.20 5.64 -16.18
CA TYR A 272 -7.95 5.61 -14.93
C TYR A 272 -8.00 6.97 -14.22
N GLU A 273 -6.86 7.67 -14.15
CA GLU A 273 -6.74 8.91 -13.39
C GLU A 273 -7.09 10.16 -14.21
N LEU A 274 -6.77 10.19 -15.49
CA LEU A 274 -6.87 11.38 -16.33
C LEU A 274 -7.95 11.27 -17.41
N ASP A 275 -8.47 10.08 -17.69
CA ASP A 275 -9.28 9.76 -18.87
C ASP A 275 -8.50 10.06 -20.18
N GLU A 276 -7.16 9.90 -20.13
CA GLU A 276 -6.25 10.08 -21.24
C GLU A 276 -5.41 8.83 -21.46
N ARG A 277 -4.99 8.57 -22.69
CA ARG A 277 -4.17 7.43 -23.08
C ARG A 277 -2.87 7.85 -23.76
N LYS A 278 -1.93 6.90 -23.86
CA LYS A 278 -0.76 7.03 -24.73
C LYS A 278 -1.17 7.21 -26.18
N THR A 279 -0.28 7.80 -26.97
CA THR A 279 -0.43 7.86 -28.43
C THR A 279 -0.53 6.45 -29.00
N GLN A 280 -1.60 6.15 -29.73
CA GLN A 280 -1.82 4.86 -30.34
C GLN A 280 -1.10 4.78 -31.68
N TYR A 281 -0.49 3.65 -31.99
CA TYR A 281 0.19 3.39 -33.27
C TYR A 281 0.07 1.92 -33.67
N GLU A 282 0.29 1.63 -34.94
CA GLU A 282 0.30 0.27 -35.45
C GLU A 282 1.72 -0.28 -35.58
N GLY A 283 1.89 -1.58 -35.32
CA GLY A 283 3.19 -2.25 -35.41
C GLY A 283 4.04 -2.18 -34.15
N THR A 284 5.35 -2.17 -34.34
CA THR A 284 6.36 -2.12 -33.28
C THR A 284 6.95 -0.73 -33.15
N LEU A 285 7.55 -0.42 -31.99
CA LEU A 285 8.11 0.89 -31.73
C LEU A 285 9.28 1.25 -32.68
N ASP A 286 10.09 0.26 -33.08
CA ASP A 286 11.13 0.43 -34.07
C ASP A 286 10.55 0.69 -35.49
N GLN A 287 9.42 0.09 -35.81
CA GLN A 287 8.69 0.41 -37.05
C GLN A 287 8.12 1.83 -37.00
N LEU A 288 7.58 2.26 -35.86
CA LEU A 288 7.12 3.63 -35.67
C LEU A 288 8.27 4.61 -35.86
N TYR A 289 9.41 4.38 -35.20
CA TYR A 289 10.60 5.21 -35.34
C TYR A 289 11.07 5.34 -36.80
N ASN A 290 11.15 4.23 -37.51
CA ASN A 290 11.69 4.20 -38.88
C ASN A 290 10.70 4.62 -39.98
N LYS A 291 9.38 4.47 -39.77
CA LYS A 291 8.35 4.70 -40.78
C LYS A 291 7.48 5.92 -40.52
N ASP A 292 7.24 6.26 -39.28
CA ASP A 292 6.39 7.40 -38.85
C ASP A 292 7.03 8.19 -37.71
N PHE A 293 8.13 8.85 -38.04
CA PHE A 293 8.92 9.65 -37.10
C PHE A 293 8.13 10.78 -36.42
N PRO A 294 7.17 11.48 -37.08
CA PRO A 294 6.31 12.44 -36.38
C PRO A 294 5.54 11.81 -35.22
N THR A 295 4.85 10.70 -35.47
CA THR A 295 4.09 9.98 -34.40
C THR A 295 5.00 9.43 -33.31
N PHE A 296 6.24 9.03 -33.64
CA PHE A 296 7.23 8.61 -32.67
C PHE A 296 7.62 9.76 -31.70
N ILE A 297 7.85 10.96 -32.22
CA ILE A 297 8.11 12.16 -31.40
C ILE A 297 6.92 12.45 -30.50
N GLU A 298 5.70 12.44 -31.06
CA GLU A 298 4.48 12.65 -30.30
C GLU A 298 4.28 11.63 -29.19
N TYR A 299 4.58 10.35 -29.46
CA TYR A 299 4.52 9.26 -28.48
C TYR A 299 5.40 9.55 -27.25
N ASN A 300 6.69 9.84 -27.45
CA ASN A 300 7.60 10.14 -26.33
C ASN A 300 7.22 11.43 -25.58
N ARG A 301 6.73 12.46 -26.29
CA ARG A 301 6.22 13.68 -25.69
C ARG A 301 4.97 13.43 -24.84
N GLN A 302 4.03 12.64 -25.36
CA GLN A 302 2.79 12.31 -24.65
C GLN A 302 3.07 11.52 -23.38
N ASP A 303 3.97 10.53 -23.41
CA ASP A 303 4.34 9.75 -22.23
C ASP A 303 4.88 10.64 -21.09
N THR A 304 5.77 11.56 -21.41
CA THR A 304 6.29 12.53 -20.44
C THR A 304 5.19 13.48 -19.92
N MET A 305 4.30 13.95 -20.80
CA MET A 305 3.20 14.84 -20.39
C MET A 305 2.14 14.14 -19.54
N LEU A 306 1.83 12.88 -19.81
CA LEU A 306 0.92 12.09 -18.97
C LEU A 306 1.45 11.98 -17.55
N LEU A 307 2.76 11.77 -17.39
CA LEU A 307 3.41 11.70 -16.09
C LEU A 307 3.32 13.03 -15.33
N ALA A 308 3.60 14.15 -16.02
CA ALA A 308 3.47 15.48 -15.43
C ALA A 308 2.02 15.82 -15.02
N LYS A 309 1.03 15.45 -15.85
CA LYS A 309 -0.38 15.60 -15.55
C LYS A 309 -0.83 14.75 -14.37
N LEU A 310 -0.31 13.51 -14.26
CA LEU A 310 -0.56 12.63 -13.10
C LEU A 310 -0.11 13.31 -11.81
N ASP A 311 1.13 13.85 -11.76
CA ASP A 311 1.60 14.51 -10.55
C ASP A 311 0.86 15.83 -10.29
N LYS A 312 0.50 16.58 -11.31
CA LYS A 312 -0.33 17.80 -11.15
C LYS A 312 -1.67 17.49 -10.47
N LYS A 313 -2.28 16.32 -10.78
CA LYS A 313 -3.52 15.85 -10.15
C LYS A 313 -3.29 15.23 -8.77
N LEU A 314 -2.36 14.30 -8.65
CA LEU A 314 -2.17 13.45 -7.47
C LEU A 314 -1.24 14.07 -6.43
N ARG A 315 -0.28 14.89 -6.85
CA ARG A 315 0.69 15.62 -6.02
C ARG A 315 1.49 14.71 -5.07
N PHE A 316 1.86 13.52 -5.52
CA PHE A 316 2.55 12.56 -4.68
C PHE A 316 4.00 12.94 -4.36
N LEU A 317 4.67 13.69 -5.25
CA LEU A 317 6.00 14.26 -4.96
C LEU A 317 5.92 15.32 -3.85
N ASP A 318 4.96 16.20 -3.90
CA ASP A 318 4.69 17.19 -2.84
C ASP A 318 4.38 16.50 -1.50
N LEU A 319 3.56 15.44 -1.54
CA LEU A 319 3.19 14.67 -0.37
C LEU A 319 4.41 14.00 0.27
N ALA A 320 5.27 13.37 -0.52
CA ALA A 320 6.50 12.76 -0.06
C ALA A 320 7.46 13.80 0.55
N ASN A 321 7.58 14.98 -0.09
CA ASN A 321 8.40 16.07 0.40
C ASN A 321 7.91 16.61 1.76
N GLU A 322 6.62 16.82 1.92
CA GLU A 322 6.04 17.23 3.21
C GLU A 322 6.24 16.16 4.29
N LEU A 323 6.06 14.87 3.93
CA LEU A 323 6.31 13.76 4.83
C LEU A 323 7.77 13.70 5.30
N ALA A 324 8.72 14.00 4.40
CA ALA A 324 10.15 14.06 4.73
C ALA A 324 10.44 15.16 5.76
N HIS A 325 9.90 16.35 5.55
CA HIS A 325 10.13 17.51 6.42
C HIS A 325 9.44 17.38 7.77
N ASP A 326 8.20 16.85 7.80
CA ASP A 326 7.48 16.60 9.05
C ASP A 326 8.22 15.65 10.00
N ASN A 327 8.97 14.71 9.44
CA ASN A 327 9.69 13.68 10.20
C ASN A 327 11.22 13.83 10.17
N THR A 328 11.76 14.89 9.58
CA THR A 328 13.20 15.17 9.42
C THR A 328 14.00 14.01 8.82
N VAL A 329 13.49 13.45 7.72
CA VAL A 329 14.16 12.40 6.94
C VAL A 329 14.43 12.87 5.52
N LEU A 330 15.28 12.17 4.80
CA LEU A 330 15.52 12.46 3.37
C LEU A 330 14.31 12.05 2.53
N LEU A 331 14.10 12.72 1.39
CA LEU A 331 12.99 12.44 0.48
C LEU A 331 12.97 10.96 0.04
N ALA A 332 14.13 10.40 -0.31
CA ALA A 332 14.25 8.98 -0.65
C ALA A 332 13.86 8.05 0.52
N THR A 333 14.09 8.45 1.76
CA THR A 333 13.73 7.67 2.97
C THR A 333 12.22 7.51 3.10
N THR A 334 11.43 8.44 2.56
CA THR A 334 9.96 8.39 2.64
C THR A 334 9.37 7.16 1.96
N MET A 335 10.10 6.50 1.08
CA MET A 335 9.67 5.24 0.47
C MET A 335 9.61 4.08 1.48
N GLY A 336 10.29 4.17 2.64
CA GLY A 336 10.27 3.18 3.72
C GLY A 336 9.51 3.66 4.96
N ALA A 337 8.36 3.07 5.27
CA ALA A 337 7.54 3.46 6.43
C ALA A 337 8.27 3.30 7.77
N VAL A 338 9.08 2.25 7.92
CA VAL A 338 9.80 1.95 9.17
C VAL A 338 10.78 3.07 9.54
N ALA A 339 11.59 3.50 8.58
CA ALA A 339 12.60 4.54 8.81
C ALA A 339 11.97 5.90 9.14
N VAL A 340 10.88 6.26 8.47
CA VAL A 340 10.12 7.50 8.74
C VAL A 340 9.53 7.46 10.14
N THR A 341 8.86 6.38 10.51
CA THR A 341 8.23 6.24 11.83
C THR A 341 9.27 6.20 12.95
N GLU A 342 10.37 5.48 12.76
CA GLU A 342 11.46 5.43 13.74
C GLU A 342 12.02 6.82 14.03
N GLN A 343 12.28 7.61 12.99
CA GLN A 343 12.78 8.97 13.16
C GLN A 343 11.75 9.89 13.84
N ALA A 344 10.47 9.73 13.51
CA ALA A 344 9.41 10.48 14.19
C ALA A 344 9.34 10.19 15.69
N ILE A 345 9.52 8.94 16.11
CA ILE A 345 9.55 8.55 17.53
C ILE A 345 10.82 9.07 18.20
N ILE A 346 11.96 9.05 17.54
CA ILE A 346 13.22 9.63 18.03
C ILE A 346 13.04 11.14 18.27
N ASN A 347 12.50 11.87 17.30
CA ASN A 347 12.24 13.31 17.43
C ASN A 347 11.32 13.60 18.62
N GLU A 348 10.30 12.77 18.84
CA GLU A 348 9.39 12.94 19.99
C GLU A 348 10.09 12.69 21.32
N ALA A 349 10.94 11.65 21.41
CA ALA A 349 11.74 11.37 22.61
C ALA A 349 12.72 12.52 22.90
N HIS A 350 13.42 13.02 21.88
CA HIS A 350 14.35 14.15 22.03
C HIS A 350 13.62 15.46 22.43
N ARG A 351 12.42 15.68 21.91
CA ARG A 351 11.58 16.82 22.32
C ARG A 351 11.25 16.78 23.83
N GLN A 352 11.15 15.58 24.39
CA GLN A 352 10.95 15.37 25.83
C GLN A 352 12.27 15.31 26.63
N GLY A 353 13.42 15.47 25.98
CA GLY A 353 14.75 15.38 26.60
C GLY A 353 15.15 13.95 26.96
N LEU A 354 14.56 12.95 26.33
CA LEU A 354 14.79 11.53 26.59
C LEU A 354 15.67 10.88 25.51
N VAL A 355 16.46 9.91 25.94
CA VAL A 355 17.39 9.14 25.10
C VAL A 355 16.78 7.79 24.76
N VAL A 356 16.90 7.36 23.50
CA VAL A 356 16.32 6.10 23.02
C VAL A 356 17.36 4.97 22.94
N GLN A 357 16.89 3.71 22.92
CA GLN A 357 17.72 2.53 22.75
C GLN A 357 18.36 2.44 21.36
N ASN A 358 19.44 1.68 21.25
CA ASN A 358 19.96 1.24 19.96
C ASN A 358 19.02 0.24 19.28
N ARG A 359 19.17 0.04 17.97
CA ARG A 359 18.48 -1.06 17.27
C ARG A 359 18.97 -2.41 17.81
N LYS A 360 18.02 -3.34 17.99
CA LYS A 360 18.33 -4.72 18.36
C LYS A 360 18.99 -5.47 17.20
N ASN A 361 19.85 -6.44 17.48
CA ASN A 361 20.37 -7.34 16.45
C ASN A 361 19.24 -8.23 15.91
N ARG A 362 19.24 -8.49 14.58
CA ARG A 362 18.18 -9.28 13.92
C ARG A 362 18.03 -10.70 14.45
N ASP A 363 19.07 -11.29 15.02
CA ASP A 363 19.07 -12.67 15.55
C ASP A 363 18.23 -12.85 16.83
N GLU A 364 17.82 -11.74 17.47
CA GLU A 364 16.96 -11.76 18.66
C GLU A 364 15.46 -11.64 18.31
N SER A 365 15.10 -11.43 17.05
CA SER A 365 13.74 -11.36 16.60
C SER A 365 13.21 -12.77 16.29
N ASN A 366 12.55 -13.41 17.27
CA ASN A 366 11.74 -14.59 16.99
C ASN A 366 10.62 -14.25 15.99
N ASP A 367 10.66 -14.90 14.84
CA ASP A 367 9.80 -14.71 13.67
C ASP A 367 8.37 -15.25 13.89
N THR A 368 7.77 -14.99 15.06
CA THR A 368 6.40 -15.37 15.35
C THR A 368 5.45 -14.25 14.91
N GLN A 369 4.61 -14.59 13.96
CA GLN A 369 3.61 -13.71 13.41
C GLN A 369 2.61 -13.26 14.51
N ALA A 370 2.30 -11.96 14.60
CA ALA A 370 1.28 -11.47 15.51
C ALA A 370 -0.12 -11.95 15.07
N ALA A 371 -1.05 -12.04 16.03
CA ALA A 371 -2.44 -12.37 15.74
C ALA A 371 -3.03 -11.40 14.71
N GLY A 372 -3.78 -11.92 13.76
CA GLY A 372 -4.51 -11.11 12.79
C GLY A 372 -5.70 -10.35 13.40
N ALA A 373 -6.23 -9.39 12.64
CA ALA A 373 -7.44 -8.68 13.00
C ALA A 373 -8.65 -9.64 13.13
N TYR A 374 -9.66 -9.22 13.89
CA TYR A 374 -10.95 -9.91 13.94
C TYR A 374 -11.71 -9.71 12.63
N VAL A 375 -12.19 -10.79 12.03
CA VAL A 375 -13.08 -10.78 10.87
C VAL A 375 -14.16 -11.84 11.07
N ALA A 376 -15.40 -11.41 11.26
CA ALA A 376 -16.53 -12.32 11.44
C ALA A 376 -16.88 -13.05 10.14
N TYR A 377 -17.58 -14.18 10.25
CA TYR A 377 -18.29 -14.77 9.11
C TYR A 377 -19.57 -13.96 8.83
N PRO A 378 -19.79 -13.51 7.59
CA PRO A 378 -21.02 -12.77 7.29
C PRO A 378 -22.24 -13.67 7.28
N LYS A 379 -23.38 -13.13 7.65
CA LYS A 379 -24.68 -13.72 7.31
C LYS A 379 -24.88 -13.55 5.80
N LYS A 380 -24.75 -14.67 5.08
CA LYS A 380 -24.78 -14.68 3.62
C LYS A 380 -26.17 -14.30 3.07
N GLY A 381 -26.18 -13.62 1.93
CA GLY A 381 -27.38 -13.27 1.21
C GLY A 381 -27.62 -11.76 1.09
N MET A 382 -28.82 -11.41 0.67
CA MET A 382 -29.27 -10.04 0.56
C MET A 382 -29.87 -9.58 1.89
N HIS A 383 -29.49 -8.38 2.32
CA HIS A 383 -30.00 -7.73 3.52
C HIS A 383 -30.51 -6.33 3.17
N ASP A 384 -31.53 -5.90 3.90
CA ASP A 384 -32.16 -4.59 3.75
C ASP A 384 -31.82 -3.68 4.95
N TRP A 385 -31.80 -2.37 4.70
CA TRP A 385 -31.65 -1.34 5.73
C TRP A 385 -30.42 -1.52 6.61
N ILE A 386 -29.25 -1.50 5.98
CA ILE A 386 -27.98 -1.81 6.61
C ILE A 386 -27.36 -0.54 7.16
N GLY A 387 -26.95 -0.57 8.43
CA GLY A 387 -26.06 0.40 9.04
C GLY A 387 -24.63 -0.12 9.13
N ALA A 388 -23.66 0.77 9.12
CA ALA A 388 -22.30 0.44 9.51
C ALA A 388 -21.76 1.47 10.49
N ILE A 389 -21.15 0.97 11.58
CA ILE A 389 -20.38 1.76 12.55
C ILE A 389 -18.92 1.37 12.39
N ASP A 390 -18.05 2.36 12.34
CA ASP A 390 -16.60 2.20 12.22
C ASP A 390 -15.88 2.85 13.40
N ILE A 391 -14.86 2.17 13.95
CA ILE A 391 -14.06 2.70 15.04
C ILE A 391 -12.92 3.55 14.46
N ASN A 392 -12.85 4.79 14.85
CA ASN A 392 -11.85 5.74 14.39
C ASN A 392 -10.44 5.30 14.76
N SER A 393 -9.65 4.86 13.76
CA SER A 393 -8.25 4.47 13.93
C SER A 393 -8.06 3.50 15.10
N LEU A 394 -8.72 2.34 15.07
CA LEU A 394 -8.78 1.37 16.18
C LEU A 394 -7.43 1.08 16.82
N TYR A 395 -6.41 0.70 16.07
CA TYR A 395 -5.10 0.35 16.63
C TYR A 395 -4.36 1.54 17.25
N PRO A 396 -4.23 2.70 16.60
CA PRO A 396 -3.71 3.91 17.25
C PRO A 396 -4.48 4.31 18.52
N SER A 397 -5.80 4.16 18.51
CA SER A 397 -6.65 4.46 19.67
C SER A 397 -6.44 3.46 20.81
N ALA A 398 -6.31 2.17 20.52
CA ALA A 398 -5.98 1.15 21.51
C ALA A 398 -4.59 1.37 22.14
N ILE A 399 -3.58 1.71 21.34
CA ILE A 399 -2.23 2.04 21.82
C ILE A 399 -2.28 3.24 22.76
N ARG A 400 -3.05 4.28 22.44
CA ARG A 400 -3.23 5.46 23.28
C ARG A 400 -4.00 5.13 24.56
N ALA A 401 -5.10 4.38 24.47
CA ALA A 401 -5.97 4.04 25.57
C ALA A 401 -5.29 3.16 26.62
N LEU A 402 -4.43 2.24 26.22
CA LEU A 402 -3.70 1.34 27.12
C LEU A 402 -2.26 1.80 27.39
N ASN A 403 -1.87 2.97 26.90
CA ASN A 403 -0.52 3.53 27.06
C ASN A 403 0.60 2.56 26.61
N MET A 404 0.40 1.88 25.47
CA MET A 404 1.31 0.84 24.99
C MET A 404 2.60 1.43 24.39
N ALA A 405 3.71 1.23 25.07
CA ALA A 405 5.06 1.59 24.62
C ALA A 405 6.08 0.66 25.28
N CYS A 406 7.29 0.57 24.72
CA CYS A 406 8.33 -0.32 25.26
C CYS A 406 8.66 0.01 26.73
N GLU A 407 8.73 1.29 27.06
CA GLU A 407 9.10 1.80 28.38
C GLU A 407 7.95 1.77 29.40
N THR A 408 6.73 1.47 28.97
CA THR A 408 5.57 1.36 29.87
C THR A 408 5.24 -0.07 30.25
N ILE A 409 5.91 -1.07 29.67
CA ILE A 409 5.72 -2.47 30.02
C ILE A 409 6.23 -2.71 31.44
N VAL A 410 5.40 -3.33 32.26
CA VAL A 410 5.72 -3.73 33.64
C VAL A 410 6.06 -5.22 33.72
N GLY A 411 5.29 -6.03 32.99
CA GLY A 411 5.46 -7.48 32.94
C GLY A 411 4.51 -8.12 31.95
N GLN A 412 4.67 -9.42 31.78
CA GLN A 412 3.89 -10.21 30.84
C GLN A 412 3.38 -11.46 31.54
N LEU A 413 2.10 -11.71 31.50
CA LEU A 413 1.56 -13.04 31.76
C LEU A 413 2.11 -13.96 30.67
N ARG A 414 2.68 -15.10 31.05
CA ARG A 414 3.49 -15.92 30.14
C ARG A 414 2.71 -16.32 28.89
N PRO A 415 3.09 -15.87 27.68
CA PRO A 415 2.31 -16.08 26.45
C PRO A 415 2.45 -17.48 25.85
N ILE A 416 3.34 -18.32 26.41
CA ILE A 416 3.68 -19.66 25.91
C ILE A 416 2.45 -20.57 25.77
N MET A 417 1.50 -20.47 26.68
CA MET A 417 0.27 -21.28 26.61
C MET A 417 -0.58 -20.91 25.39
N THR A 418 -0.73 -19.61 25.15
CA THR A 418 -1.49 -19.11 23.99
C THR A 418 -0.81 -19.47 22.68
N ASP A 419 0.50 -19.24 22.55
CA ASP A 419 1.27 -19.57 21.34
C ASP A 419 1.19 -21.10 21.06
N ARG A 420 1.31 -21.94 22.09
CA ARG A 420 1.17 -23.39 21.96
C ARG A 420 -0.23 -23.80 21.49
N TYR A 421 -1.27 -23.24 22.07
CA TYR A 421 -2.65 -23.52 21.71
C TYR A 421 -2.97 -23.12 20.27
N ILE A 422 -2.51 -21.97 19.82
CA ILE A 422 -2.67 -21.53 18.43
C ILE A 422 -1.88 -22.42 17.49
N LYS A 423 -0.65 -22.83 17.86
CA LYS A 423 0.16 -23.74 17.06
C LYS A 423 -0.52 -25.11 16.91
N GLU A 424 -1.05 -25.67 17.99
CA GLU A 424 -1.81 -26.93 17.93
C GLU A 424 -2.99 -26.84 16.97
N LYS A 425 -3.73 -25.72 16.95
CA LYS A 425 -4.82 -25.50 15.99
C LYS A 425 -4.33 -25.40 14.54
N ILE A 426 -3.21 -24.74 14.29
CA ILE A 426 -2.60 -24.65 12.96
C ILE A 426 -2.14 -26.05 12.51
N ASP A 427 -1.54 -26.84 13.40
CA ASP A 427 -1.08 -28.21 13.11
C ASP A 427 -2.26 -29.15 12.78
N THR A 428 -3.49 -28.83 13.20
CA THR A 428 -4.72 -29.55 12.78
C THR A 428 -5.25 -29.11 11.41
N GLY A 429 -4.56 -28.21 10.71
CA GLY A 429 -4.89 -27.77 9.36
C GLY A 429 -5.71 -26.48 9.28
N LEU A 430 -5.94 -25.79 10.40
CA LEU A 430 -6.57 -24.45 10.39
C LEU A 430 -5.60 -23.41 9.84
N SER A 431 -6.13 -22.42 9.12
CA SER A 431 -5.35 -21.26 8.74
C SER A 431 -4.94 -20.46 9.98
N PHE A 432 -3.89 -19.65 9.87
CA PHE A 432 -3.47 -18.77 10.97
C PHE A 432 -4.62 -17.85 11.45
N ALA A 433 -5.38 -17.27 10.54
CA ALA A 433 -6.52 -16.44 10.87
C ALA A 433 -7.63 -17.23 11.62
N ASP A 434 -7.95 -18.45 11.16
CA ASP A 434 -8.97 -19.29 11.76
C ASP A 434 -8.53 -19.85 13.12
N ALA A 435 -7.23 -20.12 13.30
CA ALA A 435 -6.66 -20.55 14.59
C ALA A 435 -6.84 -19.47 15.68
N TRP A 436 -6.78 -18.20 15.32
CA TRP A 436 -7.03 -17.07 16.20
C TRP A 436 -8.51 -16.68 16.30
N GLU A 437 -9.36 -17.24 15.46
CA GLU A 437 -10.79 -16.97 15.53
C GLU A 437 -11.38 -17.52 16.84
N ASN A 438 -12.27 -16.76 17.46
CA ASN A 438 -12.86 -17.08 18.77
C ASN A 438 -11.87 -17.08 19.97
N MET A 439 -10.60 -16.70 19.76
CA MET A 439 -9.69 -16.42 20.86
C MET A 439 -9.90 -14.98 21.36
N PHE A 440 -10.28 -14.86 22.62
CA PHE A 440 -10.46 -13.61 23.31
C PHE A 440 -9.27 -13.39 24.27
N GLY A 441 -8.27 -12.68 23.81
CA GLY A 441 -7.05 -12.48 24.58
C GLY A 441 -6.17 -13.72 24.64
N SER A 442 -5.28 -13.78 25.62
CA SER A 442 -4.50 -14.94 25.97
C SER A 442 -5.25 -15.89 26.91
N LEU A 443 -4.83 -17.15 27.03
CA LEU A 443 -5.43 -18.08 28.00
C LEU A 443 -5.22 -17.57 29.42
N GLU A 444 -4.07 -16.99 29.70
CA GLU A 444 -3.71 -16.42 30.99
C GLU A 444 -4.60 -15.20 31.31
N TYR A 445 -4.77 -14.30 30.34
CA TYR A 445 -5.70 -13.18 30.49
C TYR A 445 -7.12 -13.62 30.80
N THR A 446 -7.62 -14.63 30.11
CA THR A 446 -8.95 -15.18 30.34
C THR A 446 -9.10 -15.74 31.77
N ALA A 447 -8.10 -16.49 32.22
CA ALA A 447 -8.09 -17.03 33.58
C ALA A 447 -8.07 -15.94 34.66
N VAL A 448 -7.27 -14.89 34.46
CA VAL A 448 -7.23 -13.72 35.36
C VAL A 448 -8.56 -13.01 35.39
N MET A 449 -9.18 -12.75 34.24
CA MET A 449 -10.47 -12.07 34.16
C MET A 449 -11.62 -12.89 34.76
N ALA A 450 -11.53 -14.23 34.71
CA ALA A 450 -12.49 -15.11 35.35
C ALA A 450 -12.29 -15.24 36.88
N GLY A 451 -11.17 -14.76 37.41
CA GLY A 451 -10.85 -14.87 38.84
C GLY A 451 -10.67 -16.31 39.32
N GLU A 452 -10.15 -17.21 38.48
CA GLU A 452 -10.03 -18.65 38.74
C GLU A 452 -9.00 -18.94 39.83
N ALA A 453 -9.45 -19.16 41.07
CA ALA A 453 -8.62 -19.33 42.24
C ALA A 453 -7.63 -20.49 42.18
N GLY A 454 -7.93 -21.53 41.39
CA GLY A 454 -7.11 -22.71 41.25
C GLY A 454 -6.09 -22.67 40.13
N THR A 455 -6.08 -21.62 39.30
CA THR A 455 -5.19 -21.50 38.15
C THR A 455 -3.95 -20.71 38.54
N GLU A 456 -2.77 -21.31 38.37
CA GLU A 456 -1.48 -20.66 38.57
C GLU A 456 -1.07 -19.89 37.31
N ILE A 457 -0.70 -18.64 37.47
CA ILE A 457 -0.22 -17.74 36.42
C ILE A 457 1.23 -17.38 36.67
N THR A 458 2.08 -17.51 35.66
CA THR A 458 3.46 -17.02 35.71
C THR A 458 3.51 -15.62 35.11
N ILE A 459 4.10 -14.67 35.83
CA ILE A 459 4.36 -13.30 35.38
C ILE A 459 5.86 -13.14 35.16
N ASP A 460 6.27 -12.79 33.97
CA ASP A 460 7.65 -12.41 33.66
C ASP A 460 7.77 -10.87 33.76
N TRP A 461 8.57 -10.40 34.76
CA TRP A 461 8.72 -8.99 35.04
C TRP A 461 9.75 -8.33 34.13
N GLU A 462 9.49 -7.10 33.70
CA GLU A 462 10.43 -6.31 32.86
C GLU A 462 11.74 -5.99 33.61
N THR A 463 11.70 -5.93 34.93
CA THR A 463 12.88 -5.76 35.79
C THR A 463 13.74 -7.03 35.91
N GLY A 464 13.31 -8.12 35.31
CA GLY A 464 13.93 -9.46 35.43
C GLY A 464 13.29 -10.32 36.52
N GLY A 465 13.32 -11.63 36.29
CA GLY A 465 12.70 -12.62 37.17
C GLY A 465 11.24 -12.93 36.82
N SER A 466 10.73 -13.99 37.43
CA SER A 466 9.37 -14.47 37.22
C SER A 466 8.74 -14.85 38.55
N ASP A 467 7.47 -14.56 38.75
CA ASP A 467 6.67 -14.98 39.87
C ASP A 467 5.53 -15.89 39.42
N VAL A 468 5.19 -16.89 40.23
CA VAL A 468 4.01 -17.73 40.02
C VAL A 468 2.97 -17.38 41.09
N MET A 469 1.78 -17.02 40.63
CA MET A 469 0.68 -16.56 41.49
C MET A 469 -0.64 -17.19 41.04
N ALA A 470 -1.59 -17.31 41.96
CA ALA A 470 -2.96 -17.67 41.57
C ALA A 470 -3.61 -16.56 40.74
N ALA A 471 -4.42 -16.91 39.73
CA ALA A 471 -5.12 -15.96 38.87
C ALA A 471 -5.94 -14.92 39.66
N ALA A 472 -6.57 -15.34 40.76
CA ALA A 472 -7.28 -14.44 41.67
C ALA A 472 -6.38 -13.39 42.33
N ASP A 473 -5.12 -13.74 42.67
CA ASP A 473 -4.17 -12.82 43.24
C ASP A 473 -3.63 -11.85 42.19
N VAL A 474 -3.40 -12.32 40.96
CA VAL A 474 -3.05 -11.47 39.83
C VAL A 474 -4.19 -10.46 39.54
N TRP A 475 -5.45 -10.92 39.60
CA TRP A 475 -6.60 -10.03 39.39
C TRP A 475 -6.63 -8.94 40.49
N ARG A 476 -6.50 -9.31 41.77
CA ARG A 476 -6.47 -8.33 42.87
C ARG A 476 -5.31 -7.34 42.72
N MET A 477 -4.15 -7.83 42.33
CA MET A 477 -2.96 -6.98 42.13
C MET A 477 -3.17 -5.92 41.04
N ILE A 478 -3.91 -6.22 39.96
CA ILE A 478 -4.11 -5.32 38.85
C ILE A 478 -5.40 -4.49 39.01
N PHE A 479 -6.54 -5.12 39.33
CA PHE A 479 -7.85 -4.47 39.33
C PHE A 479 -8.31 -3.94 40.69
N ASP A 480 -7.77 -4.47 41.78
CA ASP A 480 -8.15 -4.11 43.17
C ASP A 480 -6.98 -3.50 43.94
N SER A 481 -6.06 -2.87 43.28
CA SER A 481 -4.91 -2.21 43.88
C SER A 481 -4.81 -0.74 43.42
N SER A 482 -3.98 0.03 44.15
CA SER A 482 -3.66 1.41 43.76
C SER A 482 -2.58 1.53 42.68
N GLN A 483 -2.13 0.44 42.15
CA GLN A 483 -1.11 0.46 41.07
C GLN A 483 -1.68 1.05 39.80
N PRO A 484 -0.94 1.94 39.12
CA PRO A 484 -1.38 2.53 37.86
C PRO A 484 -1.15 1.58 36.69
N TRP A 485 -1.74 0.39 36.76
CA TRP A 485 -1.53 -0.69 35.76
C TRP A 485 -2.78 -1.00 34.95
N ILE A 486 -2.54 -1.30 33.70
CA ILE A 486 -3.53 -1.72 32.70
C ILE A 486 -3.12 -3.11 32.21
N LEU A 487 -4.06 -4.05 32.13
CA LEU A 487 -3.86 -5.37 31.58
C LEU A 487 -4.40 -5.44 30.14
N SER A 488 -3.53 -5.63 29.13
CA SER A 488 -3.97 -5.82 27.75
C SER A 488 -4.53 -7.23 27.50
N ALA A 489 -5.23 -7.41 26.39
CA ALA A 489 -5.91 -8.67 26.05
C ALA A 489 -4.97 -9.87 25.83
N ASN A 490 -3.68 -9.67 25.65
CA ASN A 490 -2.68 -10.74 25.59
C ASN A 490 -1.93 -10.97 26.88
N GLY A 491 -2.32 -10.30 27.97
CA GLY A 491 -1.69 -10.46 29.27
C GLY A 491 -0.45 -9.58 29.51
N THR A 492 -0.15 -8.63 28.65
CA THR A 492 0.89 -7.62 28.91
C THR A 492 0.38 -6.56 29.85
N ILE A 493 1.14 -6.25 30.89
CA ILE A 493 0.82 -5.22 31.90
C ILE A 493 1.55 -3.94 31.51
N PHE A 494 0.80 -2.87 31.32
CA PHE A 494 1.32 -1.52 31.05
C PHE A 494 1.05 -0.60 32.24
N LYS A 495 1.98 0.31 32.52
CA LYS A 495 1.76 1.40 33.48
C LYS A 495 1.31 2.70 32.80
N TYR A 496 0.51 3.50 33.52
CA TYR A 496 -0.01 4.77 33.02
C TYR A 496 0.29 5.97 33.93
N ASP A 497 1.16 5.80 34.91
CA ASP A 497 1.68 6.88 35.75
C ASP A 497 2.40 7.97 34.93
N LYS A 498 3.00 7.58 33.83
CA LYS A 498 3.65 8.45 32.84
C LYS A 498 3.23 8.05 31.45
N LYS A 499 2.94 9.04 30.60
CA LYS A 499 2.59 8.78 29.19
C LYS A 499 3.79 8.26 28.41
N GLY A 500 3.62 7.15 27.71
CA GLY A 500 4.64 6.58 26.83
C GLY A 500 4.90 7.46 25.61
N ILE A 501 6.08 7.34 25.01
CA ILE A 501 6.50 8.15 23.83
C ILE A 501 5.57 7.92 22.65
N VAL A 502 5.31 6.66 22.31
CA VAL A 502 4.45 6.30 21.17
C VAL A 502 2.99 6.76 21.37
N PRO A 503 2.33 6.49 22.51
CA PRO A 503 1.01 7.04 22.78
C PRO A 503 0.96 8.57 22.75
N GLY A 504 1.95 9.25 23.30
CA GLY A 504 2.07 10.71 23.29
C GLY A 504 2.21 11.27 21.86
N LEU A 505 3.04 10.65 21.04
CA LEU A 505 3.20 11.00 19.63
C LEU A 505 1.90 10.83 18.83
N LEU A 506 1.20 9.71 19.02
CA LEU A 506 -0.08 9.45 18.36
C LEU A 506 -1.15 10.48 18.77
N GLU A 507 -1.20 10.83 20.05
CA GLU A 507 -2.12 11.85 20.56
C GLU A 507 -1.86 13.21 19.92
N ARG A 508 -0.60 13.62 19.83
CA ARG A 508 -0.18 14.86 19.17
C ARG A 508 -0.54 14.85 17.69
N TRP A 509 -0.22 13.80 16.94
CA TRP A 509 -0.56 13.71 15.52
C TRP A 509 -2.07 13.72 15.25
N TYR A 510 -2.85 13.11 16.14
CA TYR A 510 -4.30 13.13 16.03
C TYR A 510 -4.86 14.54 16.25
N ALA A 511 -4.37 15.24 17.27
CA ALA A 511 -4.77 16.62 17.55
C ALA A 511 -4.37 17.57 16.41
N GLU A 512 -3.13 17.49 15.93
CA GLU A 512 -2.63 18.28 14.80
C GLU A 512 -3.46 18.02 13.53
N ARG A 513 -3.80 16.76 13.25
CA ARG A 513 -4.64 16.40 12.10
C ARG A 513 -6.03 17.03 12.19
N THR A 514 -6.66 16.96 13.34
CA THR A 514 -7.99 17.55 13.58
C THR A 514 -7.97 19.06 13.37
N GLU A 515 -6.94 19.73 13.89
CA GLU A 515 -6.74 21.17 13.69
C GLU A 515 -6.58 21.51 12.19
N MET A 516 -5.75 20.75 11.46
CA MET A 516 -5.53 20.94 10.04
C MET A 516 -6.80 20.68 9.21
N GLN A 517 -7.63 19.71 9.60
CA GLN A 517 -8.93 19.47 8.96
C GLN A 517 -9.90 20.64 9.18
N THR A 518 -9.88 21.25 10.35
CA THR A 518 -10.67 22.47 10.64
C THR A 518 -10.20 23.62 9.78
N LYS A 519 -8.90 23.89 9.74
CA LYS A 519 -8.30 24.95 8.90
C LYS A 519 -8.60 24.73 7.41
N LYS A 520 -8.59 23.46 6.95
CA LYS A 520 -9.00 23.13 5.57
C LYS A 520 -10.45 23.52 5.29
N LYS A 521 -11.38 23.27 6.23
CA LYS A 521 -12.79 23.64 6.08
C LYS A 521 -13.01 25.15 6.10
N GLU A 522 -12.21 25.87 6.85
CA GLU A 522 -12.26 27.33 6.99
C GLU A 522 -11.53 28.08 5.88
N ALA A 523 -10.70 27.39 5.10
CA ALA A 523 -9.91 27.99 4.02
C ALA A 523 -10.80 28.60 2.95
N LYS A 524 -10.49 29.85 2.59
CA LYS A 524 -11.26 30.66 1.62
C LYS A 524 -10.78 30.50 0.18
N THR A 525 -9.56 30.04 -0.02
CA THR A 525 -8.96 29.83 -1.34
C THR A 525 -8.72 28.36 -1.60
N ASN A 526 -8.74 27.94 -2.87
CA ASN A 526 -8.40 26.57 -3.25
C ASN A 526 -6.94 26.22 -2.90
N GLU A 527 -6.05 27.21 -2.94
CA GLU A 527 -4.64 27.05 -2.58
C GLU A 527 -4.47 26.75 -1.08
N ASP A 528 -5.11 27.52 -0.21
CA ASP A 528 -5.10 27.29 1.24
C ASP A 528 -5.75 25.96 1.59
N GLN A 529 -6.85 25.61 0.91
CA GLN A 529 -7.52 24.34 1.11
C GLN A 529 -6.60 23.17 0.73
N ALA A 530 -5.91 23.24 -0.41
CA ALA A 530 -4.95 22.24 -0.84
C ALA A 530 -3.72 22.15 0.10
N PHE A 531 -3.27 23.29 0.61
CA PHE A 531 -2.18 23.37 1.58
C PHE A 531 -2.48 22.62 2.89
N TRP A 532 -3.64 22.87 3.48
CA TRP A 532 -4.05 22.19 4.71
C TRP A 532 -4.43 20.72 4.47
N ASP A 533 -4.99 20.41 3.28
CA ASP A 533 -5.30 19.03 2.93
C ASP A 533 -4.05 18.15 2.84
N LYS A 534 -3.00 18.63 2.20
CA LYS A 534 -1.72 17.94 2.12
C LYS A 534 -1.15 17.64 3.52
N ARG A 535 -1.17 18.60 4.42
CA ARG A 535 -0.63 18.46 5.78
C ARG A 535 -1.43 17.50 6.64
N GLN A 536 -2.77 17.56 6.60
CA GLN A 536 -3.58 16.59 7.34
C GLN A 536 -3.41 15.18 6.78
N LEU A 537 -3.16 15.03 5.47
CA LEU A 537 -2.91 13.75 4.84
C LEU A 537 -1.57 13.13 5.30
N VAL A 538 -0.52 13.94 5.48
CA VAL A 538 0.75 13.50 6.08
C VAL A 538 0.52 12.91 7.47
N LYS A 539 -0.26 13.59 8.32
CA LYS A 539 -0.59 13.07 9.66
C LYS A 539 -1.40 11.77 9.59
N LYS A 540 -2.32 11.65 8.64
CA LYS A 540 -3.06 10.40 8.39
C LYS A 540 -2.12 9.26 8.00
N ILE A 541 -1.14 9.51 7.13
CA ILE A 541 -0.14 8.51 6.71
C ILE A 541 0.71 8.10 7.92
N ASN A 542 1.20 9.04 8.70
CA ASN A 542 1.98 8.78 9.91
C ASN A 542 1.20 7.90 10.91
N LEU A 543 -0.05 8.26 11.21
CA LEU A 543 -0.93 7.50 12.10
C LEU A 543 -1.16 6.06 11.62
N ASN A 544 -1.45 5.88 10.34
CA ASN A 544 -1.75 4.57 9.77
C ASN A 544 -0.49 3.69 9.61
N SER A 545 0.67 4.30 9.42
CA SER A 545 1.94 3.59 9.21
C SER A 545 2.59 3.14 10.50
N LEU A 546 2.34 3.82 11.63
CA LEU A 546 3.06 3.61 12.88
C LEU A 546 2.91 2.17 13.39
N TYR A 547 1.69 1.66 13.45
CA TYR A 547 1.44 0.30 13.93
C TYR A 547 2.23 -0.75 13.11
N GLY A 548 2.12 -0.71 11.78
CA GLY A 548 2.88 -1.60 10.91
C GLY A 548 4.40 -1.46 11.02
N ALA A 549 4.88 -0.23 11.26
CA ALA A 549 6.31 0.05 11.41
C ALA A 549 6.88 -0.50 12.71
N ILE A 550 6.20 -0.33 13.86
CA ILE A 550 6.67 -0.86 15.14
C ILE A 550 6.57 -2.39 15.24
N LEU A 551 5.78 -3.03 14.39
CA LEU A 551 5.72 -4.50 14.26
C LEU A 551 6.85 -5.07 13.39
N ASN A 552 7.61 -4.24 12.68
CA ASN A 552 8.73 -4.70 11.88
C ASN A 552 9.96 -4.92 12.76
N ALA A 553 10.53 -6.12 12.72
CA ALA A 553 11.73 -6.48 13.51
C ALA A 553 12.96 -5.58 13.23
N GLY A 554 12.99 -4.87 12.09
CA GLY A 554 14.00 -3.86 11.78
C GLY A 554 13.80 -2.51 12.45
N CYS A 555 12.67 -2.29 13.13
CA CYS A 555 12.39 -1.06 13.85
C CYS A 555 13.06 -1.06 15.24
N ARG A 556 13.66 0.06 15.63
CA ARG A 556 14.25 0.27 16.97
C ARG A 556 13.25 0.02 18.11
N PHE A 557 11.99 0.37 17.90
CA PHE A 557 10.90 0.28 18.87
C PHE A 557 10.07 -1.00 18.72
N PHE A 558 10.60 -1.99 18.02
CA PHE A 558 9.94 -3.29 17.89
C PHE A 558 9.84 -4.01 19.23
N ASP A 559 8.61 -4.37 19.60
CA ASP A 559 8.33 -5.31 20.69
C ASP A 559 7.10 -6.14 20.32
N LYS A 560 7.27 -7.45 20.24
CA LYS A 560 6.21 -8.40 19.87
C LYS A 560 4.99 -8.29 20.80
N ARG A 561 5.22 -8.02 22.10
CA ARG A 561 4.16 -7.91 23.11
C ARG A 561 3.23 -6.73 22.79
N ILE A 562 3.77 -5.60 22.33
CA ILE A 562 2.98 -4.42 21.90
C ILE A 562 2.11 -4.76 20.70
N GLY A 563 2.68 -5.48 19.71
CA GLY A 563 1.94 -5.89 18.53
C GLY A 563 0.75 -6.77 18.86
N GLN A 564 0.97 -7.82 19.67
CA GLN A 564 -0.09 -8.72 20.12
C GLN A 564 -1.11 -8.02 21.03
N SER A 565 -0.65 -7.17 21.95
CA SER A 565 -1.53 -6.35 22.79
C SER A 565 -2.47 -5.50 21.94
N THR A 566 -1.94 -4.82 20.92
CA THR A 566 -2.73 -3.95 20.04
C THR A 566 -3.79 -4.74 19.29
N THR A 567 -3.41 -5.86 18.68
CA THR A 567 -4.32 -6.66 17.83
C THR A 567 -5.41 -7.33 18.68
N LEU A 568 -5.04 -7.98 19.77
CA LEU A 568 -6.00 -8.70 20.62
C LEU A 568 -6.92 -7.76 21.40
N THR A 569 -6.41 -6.62 21.86
CA THR A 569 -7.25 -5.58 22.46
C THR A 569 -8.22 -4.99 21.42
N GLY A 570 -7.76 -4.73 20.19
CA GLY A 570 -8.61 -4.31 19.10
C GLY A 570 -9.72 -5.31 18.79
N ARG A 571 -9.43 -6.61 18.80
CA ARG A 571 -10.44 -7.67 18.66
C ARG A 571 -11.49 -7.65 19.78
N ALA A 572 -11.05 -7.45 21.02
CA ALA A 572 -11.97 -7.35 22.16
C ALA A 572 -12.89 -6.12 22.04
N ILE A 573 -12.36 -4.97 21.64
CA ILE A 573 -13.14 -3.74 21.43
C ILE A 573 -14.15 -3.92 20.30
N ALA A 574 -13.72 -4.50 19.16
CA ALA A 574 -14.62 -4.77 18.03
C ALA A 574 -15.77 -5.71 18.41
N ARG A 575 -15.50 -6.79 19.14
CA ARG A 575 -16.54 -7.70 19.64
C ARG A 575 -17.47 -7.06 20.64
N HIS A 576 -16.99 -6.17 21.50
CA HIS A 576 -17.85 -5.38 22.38
C HIS A 576 -18.80 -4.52 21.53
N MET A 577 -18.27 -3.82 20.53
CA MET A 577 -19.09 -3.01 19.63
C MET A 577 -20.20 -3.85 18.96
N ASP A 578 -19.84 -5.00 18.38
CA ASP A 578 -20.82 -5.91 17.75
C ASP A 578 -21.89 -6.34 18.75
N SER A 579 -21.48 -6.78 19.96
CA SER A 579 -22.39 -7.23 21.01
C SER A 579 -23.33 -6.14 21.49
N TYR A 580 -22.82 -4.93 21.66
CA TYR A 580 -23.59 -3.80 22.17
C TYR A 580 -24.56 -3.27 21.11
N VAL A 581 -24.18 -3.24 19.83
CA VAL A 581 -25.09 -2.93 18.71
C VAL A 581 -26.24 -3.93 18.69
N ASN A 582 -25.95 -5.23 18.84
CA ASN A 582 -27.01 -6.24 18.89
C ASN A 582 -27.93 -6.03 20.11
N GLU A 583 -27.38 -5.72 21.27
CA GLU A 583 -28.15 -5.43 22.49
C GLU A 583 -29.06 -4.22 22.32
N CYS A 584 -28.62 -3.14 21.69
CA CYS A 584 -29.46 -1.98 21.39
C CYS A 584 -30.68 -2.32 20.51
N ILE A 585 -30.54 -3.31 19.63
CA ILE A 585 -31.61 -3.69 18.68
C ILE A 585 -32.46 -4.83 19.19
N THR A 586 -31.86 -5.86 19.80
CA THR A 586 -32.57 -7.10 20.17
C THR A 586 -32.71 -7.30 21.68
N GLY A 587 -32.00 -6.52 22.50
CA GLY A 587 -31.93 -6.71 23.95
C GLY A 587 -30.93 -7.78 24.40
N GLU A 588 -30.20 -8.43 23.49
CA GLU A 588 -29.22 -9.48 23.79
C GLU A 588 -27.78 -9.01 23.50
N TYR A 589 -26.91 -9.06 24.52
CA TYR A 589 -25.47 -8.77 24.35
C TYR A 589 -24.76 -9.95 23.69
N ASN A 590 -24.67 -9.93 22.33
CA ASN A 590 -24.16 -11.06 21.55
C ASN A 590 -23.53 -10.55 20.23
N HIS A 591 -22.23 -10.77 20.05
CA HIS A 591 -21.48 -10.32 18.87
C HIS A 591 -21.85 -11.06 17.58
N THR A 592 -22.56 -12.17 17.65
CA THR A 592 -23.10 -12.94 16.52
C THR A 592 -24.62 -12.92 16.48
N GLY A 593 -25.25 -12.04 17.26
CA GLY A 593 -26.71 -11.92 17.39
C GLY A 593 -27.41 -11.53 16.07
N ASP A 594 -28.73 -11.57 16.09
CA ASP A 594 -29.57 -11.49 14.88
C ASP A 594 -29.42 -10.19 14.12
N ALA A 595 -29.16 -9.07 14.80
CA ALA A 595 -28.94 -7.77 14.17
C ALA A 595 -27.59 -7.66 13.45
N ILE A 596 -26.59 -8.48 13.79
CA ILE A 596 -25.24 -8.37 13.22
C ILE A 596 -25.18 -9.15 11.90
N ILE A 597 -24.78 -8.47 10.83
CA ILE A 597 -24.59 -9.06 9.50
C ILE A 597 -23.13 -9.48 9.32
N TYR A 598 -22.19 -8.56 9.63
CA TYR A 598 -20.76 -8.76 9.38
C TYR A 598 -19.89 -7.81 10.20
N GLY A 599 -18.77 -8.30 10.72
CA GLY A 599 -17.73 -7.49 11.38
C GLY A 599 -16.39 -7.64 10.67
N ASP A 600 -15.67 -6.54 10.45
CA ASP A 600 -14.33 -6.55 9.83
C ASP A 600 -13.40 -5.56 10.53
N THR A 601 -12.49 -6.06 11.33
CA THR A 601 -11.41 -5.33 12.01
C THR A 601 -11.91 -4.25 12.96
N ASP A 602 -12.43 -3.16 12.45
CA ASP A 602 -12.85 -1.93 13.15
C ASP A 602 -14.27 -1.50 12.81
N SER A 603 -14.97 -2.26 11.94
CA SER A 603 -16.32 -1.94 11.51
C SER A 603 -17.31 -3.08 11.75
N VAL A 604 -18.56 -2.72 12.04
CA VAL A 604 -19.69 -3.62 12.14
C VAL A 604 -20.77 -3.22 11.14
N TYR A 605 -21.27 -4.20 10.37
CA TYR A 605 -22.46 -4.08 9.52
C TYR A 605 -23.63 -4.76 10.21
N PHE A 606 -24.71 -4.06 10.37
CA PHE A 606 -25.89 -4.52 11.12
C PHE A 606 -27.19 -4.06 10.45
N THR A 607 -28.31 -4.64 10.89
CA THR A 607 -29.64 -4.20 10.48
C THR A 607 -30.64 -4.34 11.62
N ALA A 608 -31.47 -3.33 11.81
CA ALA A 608 -32.63 -3.39 12.70
C ALA A 608 -33.89 -3.94 11.99
N TRP A 609 -33.83 -4.10 10.67
CA TRP A 609 -35.00 -4.44 9.87
C TRP A 609 -35.73 -5.73 10.30
N PRO A 610 -35.04 -6.86 10.57
CA PRO A 610 -35.73 -8.08 11.03
C PRO A 610 -36.54 -7.88 12.32
N ALA A 611 -36.05 -7.05 13.23
CA ALA A 611 -36.74 -6.76 14.48
C ALA A 611 -37.94 -5.80 14.30
N LEU A 612 -37.86 -4.88 13.34
CA LEU A 612 -38.85 -3.82 13.12
C LEU A 612 -39.89 -4.16 12.05
N LYS A 613 -39.61 -5.13 11.19
CA LYS A 613 -40.39 -5.42 9.99
C LYS A 613 -41.87 -5.63 10.29
N GLN A 614 -42.21 -6.39 11.32
CA GLN A 614 -43.62 -6.69 11.67
C GLN A 614 -44.37 -5.44 12.14
N GLU A 615 -43.71 -4.55 12.90
CA GLU A 615 -44.30 -3.30 13.38
C GLU A 615 -44.55 -2.33 12.21
N VAL A 616 -43.60 -2.25 11.28
CA VAL A 616 -43.70 -1.41 10.09
C VAL A 616 -44.79 -1.92 9.13
N GLU A 617 -44.78 -3.21 8.80
CA GLU A 617 -45.78 -3.83 7.88
C GLU A 617 -47.19 -3.80 8.44
N SER A 618 -47.35 -3.82 9.77
CA SER A 618 -48.67 -3.66 10.43
C SER A 618 -49.12 -2.20 10.54
N GLY A 619 -48.29 -1.23 10.10
CA GLY A 619 -48.58 0.19 10.15
C GLY A 619 -48.52 0.80 11.57
N ARG A 620 -47.94 0.08 12.55
CA ARG A 620 -47.75 0.57 13.93
C ARG A 620 -46.53 1.46 14.05
N MET A 621 -45.59 1.36 13.12
CA MET A 621 -44.39 2.16 13.08
C MET A 621 -44.18 2.75 11.68
N GLU A 622 -43.90 4.03 11.60
CA GLU A 622 -43.45 4.66 10.36
C GLU A 622 -41.98 4.30 10.10
N TRP A 623 -41.64 4.00 8.84
CA TRP A 623 -40.29 3.67 8.44
C TRP A 623 -39.95 4.31 7.10
N ASN A 624 -38.84 5.05 7.06
CA ASN A 624 -38.32 5.65 5.87
C ASN A 624 -36.78 5.83 6.02
N LYS A 625 -36.12 6.34 4.98
CA LYS A 625 -34.65 6.54 4.94
C LYS A 625 -34.17 7.45 6.06
N ASP A 626 -34.88 8.49 6.40
CA ASP A 626 -34.45 9.47 7.40
C ASP A 626 -34.59 8.90 8.81
N ILE A 627 -35.70 8.22 9.11
CA ILE A 627 -35.88 7.50 10.39
C ILE A 627 -34.83 6.43 10.59
N CYS A 628 -34.44 5.72 9.53
CA CYS A 628 -33.38 4.73 9.58
C CYS A 628 -32.03 5.38 9.93
N VAL A 629 -31.69 6.52 9.32
CA VAL A 629 -30.47 7.28 9.63
C VAL A 629 -30.47 7.74 11.08
N GLU A 630 -31.56 8.34 11.58
CA GLU A 630 -31.70 8.81 12.97
C GLU A 630 -31.52 7.67 13.98
N LEU A 631 -32.15 6.52 13.72
CA LEU A 631 -32.03 5.34 14.59
C LEU A 631 -30.57 4.86 14.65
N TYR A 632 -29.92 4.77 13.50
CA TYR A 632 -28.54 4.24 13.43
C TYR A 632 -27.50 5.23 13.96
N ASP A 633 -27.76 6.53 13.85
CA ASP A 633 -26.96 7.56 14.55
C ASP A 633 -27.11 7.44 16.08
N SER A 634 -28.33 7.24 16.59
CA SER A 634 -28.57 7.02 18.02
C SER A 634 -27.86 5.77 18.55
N ILE A 635 -27.87 4.66 17.78
CA ILE A 635 -27.12 3.44 18.15
C ILE A 635 -25.62 3.74 18.20
N GLY A 636 -25.08 4.49 17.24
CA GLY A 636 -23.67 4.90 17.22
C GLY A 636 -23.28 5.73 18.44
N GLU A 637 -24.16 6.63 18.90
CA GLU A 637 -23.95 7.42 20.13
C GLU A 637 -23.92 6.52 21.36
N GLN A 638 -24.91 5.61 21.52
CA GLN A 638 -24.95 4.66 22.64
C GLN A 638 -23.73 3.75 22.68
N VAL A 639 -23.24 3.28 21.52
CA VAL A 639 -21.99 2.51 21.43
C VAL A 639 -20.81 3.32 21.98
N ASN A 640 -20.69 4.61 21.62
CA ASN A 640 -19.63 5.47 22.13
C ASN A 640 -19.69 5.65 23.66
N GLU A 641 -20.89 5.77 24.21
CA GLU A 641 -21.09 5.88 25.65
C GLU A 641 -20.70 4.60 26.40
N SER A 642 -20.75 3.44 25.75
CA SER A 642 -20.40 2.15 26.34
C SER A 642 -18.90 1.91 26.46
N PHE A 643 -18.06 2.47 25.57
CA PHE A 643 -16.62 2.18 25.53
C PHE A 643 -15.86 2.51 26.84
N PRO A 644 -16.04 3.67 27.50
CA PRO A 644 -15.30 3.95 28.72
C PRO A 644 -15.53 2.92 29.82
N GLY A 645 -16.77 2.46 29.99
CA GLY A 645 -17.12 1.43 30.95
C GLY A 645 -16.57 0.06 30.59
N PHE A 646 -16.65 -0.31 29.32
CA PHE A 646 -16.07 -1.56 28.82
C PHE A 646 -14.54 -1.59 29.03
N MET A 647 -13.85 -0.51 28.66
CA MET A 647 -12.39 -0.41 28.78
C MET A 647 -11.93 -0.47 30.24
N GLU A 648 -12.69 0.14 31.15
CA GLU A 648 -12.45 0.06 32.59
C GLU A 648 -12.61 -1.38 33.14
N GLN A 649 -13.69 -2.04 32.78
CA GLN A 649 -13.96 -3.41 33.23
C GLN A 649 -13.02 -4.47 32.62
N ALA A 650 -12.77 -4.38 31.33
CA ALA A 650 -11.99 -5.38 30.61
C ALA A 650 -10.48 -5.22 30.80
N PHE A 651 -9.98 -3.99 30.94
CA PHE A 651 -8.54 -3.72 30.90
C PHE A 651 -8.02 -2.88 32.08
N HIS A 652 -8.88 -2.48 33.00
CA HIS A 652 -8.54 -1.53 34.07
C HIS A 652 -8.04 -0.17 33.54
N THR A 653 -8.57 0.20 32.38
CA THR A 653 -8.23 1.50 31.74
C THR A 653 -9.04 2.62 32.39
N PRO A 654 -8.42 3.72 32.85
CA PRO A 654 -9.16 4.87 33.36
C PRO A 654 -10.20 5.37 32.35
N ARG A 655 -11.39 5.78 32.78
CA ARG A 655 -12.51 6.16 31.90
C ARG A 655 -12.16 7.25 30.90
N ASN A 656 -11.35 8.23 31.28
CA ASN A 656 -10.87 9.28 30.37
C ASN A 656 -9.95 8.75 29.27
N MET A 657 -9.18 7.71 29.55
CA MET A 657 -8.37 7.02 28.53
C MET A 657 -9.22 6.06 27.71
N GLY A 658 -10.18 5.36 28.31
CA GLY A 658 -11.16 4.52 27.61
C GLY A 658 -12.02 5.30 26.62
N ALA A 659 -12.34 6.56 26.94
CA ALA A 659 -13.07 7.49 26.07
C ALA A 659 -12.31 7.92 24.79
N ILE A 660 -11.04 7.52 24.64
CA ILE A 660 -10.28 7.69 23.39
C ILE A 660 -10.85 6.80 22.28
N ILE A 661 -11.38 5.62 22.64
CA ILE A 661 -12.05 4.73 21.69
C ILE A 661 -13.37 5.39 21.31
N LYS A 662 -13.52 5.66 20.02
CA LYS A 662 -14.73 6.26 19.45
C LYS A 662 -15.08 5.60 18.13
N GLY A 663 -16.34 5.29 17.95
CA GLY A 663 -16.90 4.89 16.68
C GLY A 663 -17.89 5.92 16.16
N GLY A 664 -18.16 5.86 14.88
CA GLY A 664 -19.16 6.70 14.24
C GLY A 664 -19.96 5.90 13.21
N ARG A 665 -21.21 6.28 12.99
CA ARG A 665 -21.97 5.74 11.89
C ARG A 665 -21.31 6.18 10.59
N GLU A 666 -20.71 5.22 9.87
CA GLU A 666 -20.04 5.45 8.58
C GLU A 666 -21.09 5.62 7.47
N LEU A 667 -21.98 4.64 7.35
CA LEU A 667 -22.93 4.61 6.24
C LEU A 667 -24.27 4.00 6.63
N VAL A 668 -25.27 4.33 5.82
CA VAL A 668 -26.55 3.63 5.77
C VAL A 668 -26.83 3.24 4.32
N ALA A 669 -27.18 1.97 4.11
CA ALA A 669 -27.43 1.40 2.81
C ALA A 669 -28.85 0.81 2.75
N GLU A 670 -29.51 0.97 1.60
CA GLU A 670 -30.84 0.42 1.39
C GLU A 670 -30.81 -1.10 1.25
N LYS A 671 -29.81 -1.61 0.51
CA LYS A 671 -29.58 -3.04 0.30
C LYS A 671 -28.09 -3.38 0.30
N GLY A 672 -27.79 -4.62 0.67
CA GLY A 672 -26.44 -5.15 0.61
C GLY A 672 -26.40 -6.64 0.41
N LEU A 673 -25.40 -7.08 -0.35
CA LEU A 673 -25.15 -8.47 -0.68
C LEU A 673 -23.85 -8.91 0.04
N PHE A 674 -23.95 -9.91 0.92
CA PHE A 674 -22.84 -10.46 1.68
C PHE A 674 -22.57 -11.90 1.25
N ILE A 675 -21.35 -12.19 0.78
CA ILE A 675 -21.00 -13.47 0.16
C ILE A 675 -20.11 -14.29 1.10
N LYS A 676 -19.01 -13.72 1.55
CA LYS A 676 -18.06 -14.31 2.50
C LYS A 676 -17.16 -13.25 3.12
N LYS A 677 -16.27 -13.64 4.06
CA LYS A 677 -15.30 -12.73 4.66
C LYS A 677 -14.62 -11.87 3.61
N LYS A 678 -14.66 -10.55 3.80
CA LYS A 678 -14.08 -9.53 2.92
C LYS A 678 -14.65 -9.50 1.49
N ARG A 679 -15.82 -10.09 1.26
CA ARG A 679 -16.53 -10.09 -0.03
C ARG A 679 -18.00 -9.73 0.13
N TYR A 680 -18.31 -8.47 -0.08
CA TYR A 680 -19.63 -7.91 0.04
C TYR A 680 -19.81 -6.64 -0.80
N ALA A 681 -21.03 -6.21 -0.99
CA ALA A 681 -21.39 -4.94 -1.58
C ALA A 681 -22.63 -4.34 -0.93
N VAL A 682 -22.67 -3.02 -0.80
CA VAL A 682 -23.81 -2.28 -0.25
C VAL A 682 -24.15 -1.07 -1.13
N LEU A 683 -25.46 -0.77 -1.27
CA LEU A 683 -25.97 0.40 -1.96
C LEU A 683 -26.24 1.51 -0.95
N ILE A 684 -25.27 2.40 -0.80
CA ILE A 684 -25.24 3.46 0.19
C ILE A 684 -26.11 4.63 -0.25
N TYR A 685 -27.07 5.07 0.59
CA TYR A 685 -27.83 6.28 0.35
C TYR A 685 -27.47 7.43 1.31
N ASP A 686 -26.84 7.15 2.45
CA ASP A 686 -26.26 8.16 3.32
C ASP A 686 -24.86 7.77 3.78
N MET A 687 -23.91 8.68 3.75
CA MET A 687 -22.54 8.50 4.19
C MET A 687 -22.09 9.71 5.01
N GLU A 688 -21.77 9.51 6.28
CA GLU A 688 -21.35 10.58 7.19
C GLU A 688 -22.28 11.82 7.16
N ASN A 689 -23.59 11.59 7.20
CA ASN A 689 -24.66 12.61 7.12
C ASN A 689 -24.72 13.37 5.78
N LYS A 690 -24.25 12.72 4.69
CA LYS A 690 -24.40 13.22 3.31
C LYS A 690 -25.25 12.25 2.51
N ARG A 691 -26.37 12.72 1.99
CA ARG A 691 -27.24 11.96 1.10
C ARG A 691 -26.56 11.74 -0.25
N LEU A 692 -26.59 10.52 -0.72
CA LEU A 692 -25.99 10.09 -2.01
C LEU A 692 -27.05 9.70 -3.04
N ASP A 693 -28.29 9.53 -2.63
CA ASP A 693 -29.46 9.20 -3.47
C ASP A 693 -30.18 10.44 -3.99
N ILE A 694 -29.40 11.44 -4.44
CA ILE A 694 -29.86 12.70 -4.97
C ILE A 694 -29.81 12.73 -6.50
N ASN A 695 -30.56 13.63 -7.13
CA ASN A 695 -30.59 13.82 -8.59
C ASN A 695 -30.96 12.55 -9.39
N GLY A 696 -31.89 11.75 -8.87
CA GLY A 696 -32.34 10.52 -9.54
C GLY A 696 -31.37 9.33 -9.49
N LYS A 697 -30.28 9.43 -8.72
CA LYS A 697 -29.36 8.32 -8.48
C LYS A 697 -29.88 7.43 -7.34
N PRO A 698 -29.74 6.10 -7.43
CA PRO A 698 -30.21 5.18 -6.36
C PRO A 698 -29.27 5.20 -5.14
N GLY A 699 -28.14 5.90 -5.19
CA GLY A 699 -27.08 5.91 -4.20
C GLY A 699 -25.72 5.57 -4.81
N LYS A 700 -24.78 5.15 -3.96
CA LYS A 700 -23.42 4.75 -4.35
C LYS A 700 -23.12 3.31 -3.94
N VAL A 701 -22.65 2.50 -4.86
CA VAL A 701 -22.23 1.13 -4.56
C VAL A 701 -20.81 1.13 -3.94
N LYS A 702 -20.68 0.56 -2.72
CA LYS A 702 -19.41 0.18 -2.10
C LYS A 702 -19.26 -1.33 -2.24
N ALA A 703 -18.28 -1.79 -3.01
CA ALA A 703 -18.01 -3.20 -3.20
C ALA A 703 -16.59 -3.54 -2.69
N MET A 704 -16.47 -4.59 -1.89
CA MET A 704 -15.22 -5.04 -1.29
C MET A 704 -14.90 -6.47 -1.71
N GLY A 705 -13.68 -6.73 -2.15
CA GLY A 705 -13.14 -8.06 -2.45
C GLY A 705 -13.88 -8.86 -3.53
N LEU A 706 -14.90 -8.30 -4.16
CA LEU A 706 -15.63 -8.92 -5.25
C LEU A 706 -14.82 -8.93 -6.55
N ASP A 707 -15.15 -9.85 -7.44
CA ASP A 707 -14.41 -10.04 -8.69
C ASP A 707 -14.36 -8.78 -9.56
N LEU A 708 -15.34 -7.90 -9.49
CA LEU A 708 -15.35 -6.59 -10.14
C LEU A 708 -14.26 -5.60 -9.63
N LYS A 709 -13.66 -5.88 -8.47
CA LYS A 709 -12.57 -5.08 -7.88
C LYS A 709 -11.21 -5.79 -7.91
N ARG A 710 -11.16 -7.00 -8.44
CA ARG A 710 -9.95 -7.83 -8.42
C ARG A 710 -9.10 -7.61 -9.65
N SER A 711 -7.79 -7.53 -9.42
CA SER A 711 -6.78 -7.35 -10.48
C SER A 711 -6.62 -8.57 -11.41
N ASP A 712 -7.25 -9.71 -11.10
CA ASP A 712 -7.28 -10.91 -11.93
C ASP A 712 -8.57 -11.06 -12.77
N THR A 713 -9.34 -9.97 -12.88
CA THR A 713 -10.53 -9.88 -13.73
C THR A 713 -10.27 -8.87 -14.84
N PRO A 714 -10.50 -9.22 -16.11
CA PRO A 714 -10.39 -8.27 -17.22
C PRO A 714 -11.32 -7.06 -17.03
N LYS A 715 -10.88 -5.87 -17.46
CA LYS A 715 -11.62 -4.60 -17.26
C LYS A 715 -13.06 -4.68 -17.77
N THR A 716 -13.27 -5.23 -18.95
CA THR A 716 -14.60 -5.37 -19.55
C THR A 716 -15.55 -6.24 -18.73
N VAL A 717 -15.01 -7.29 -18.09
CA VAL A 717 -15.77 -8.15 -17.18
C VAL A 717 -16.02 -7.43 -15.85
N GLN A 718 -15.07 -6.61 -15.37
CA GLN A 718 -15.26 -5.78 -14.17
C GLN A 718 -16.42 -4.79 -14.37
N ASP A 719 -16.48 -4.12 -15.52
CA ASP A 719 -17.52 -3.14 -15.85
C ASP A 719 -18.90 -3.83 -15.95
N PHE A 720 -18.96 -4.98 -16.60
CA PHE A 720 -20.15 -5.78 -16.67
C PHE A 720 -20.64 -6.26 -15.28
N LEU A 721 -19.75 -6.78 -14.46
CA LEU A 721 -20.09 -7.21 -13.10
C LEU A 721 -20.53 -6.04 -12.23
N SER A 722 -20.00 -4.84 -12.46
CA SER A 722 -20.40 -3.62 -11.74
C SER A 722 -21.82 -3.18 -12.11
N GLU A 723 -22.16 -3.25 -13.41
CA GLU A 723 -23.52 -3.01 -13.92
C GLU A 723 -24.50 -4.04 -13.33
N LEU A 724 -24.12 -5.33 -13.40
CA LEU A 724 -24.95 -6.43 -12.91
C LEU A 724 -25.21 -6.30 -11.41
N LEU A 725 -24.18 -5.98 -10.62
CA LEU A 725 -24.31 -5.75 -9.19
C LEU A 725 -25.26 -4.60 -8.87
N LEU A 726 -25.17 -3.49 -9.60
CA LEU A 726 -26.07 -2.35 -9.40
C LEU A 726 -27.52 -2.75 -9.68
N LYS A 727 -27.79 -3.46 -10.77
CA LYS A 727 -29.12 -3.98 -11.12
C LYS A 727 -29.67 -4.89 -10.00
N VAL A 728 -28.85 -5.80 -9.46
CA VAL A 728 -29.21 -6.68 -8.35
C VAL A 728 -29.56 -5.88 -7.10
N LEU A 729 -28.73 -4.90 -6.73
CA LEU A 729 -28.94 -4.07 -5.54
C LEU A 729 -30.12 -3.10 -5.67
N THR A 730 -30.52 -2.75 -6.90
CA THR A 730 -31.73 -1.92 -7.15
C THR A 730 -33.01 -2.73 -7.35
N GLY A 731 -32.93 -4.06 -7.21
CA GLY A 731 -34.12 -4.93 -7.22
C GLY A 731 -34.65 -5.31 -8.60
N THR A 732 -33.77 -5.26 -9.63
CA THR A 732 -34.10 -5.74 -10.98
C THR A 732 -34.48 -7.22 -10.93
N GLN A 733 -35.52 -7.62 -11.70
CA GLN A 733 -36.02 -8.99 -11.75
C GLN A 733 -35.01 -9.97 -12.31
N GLN A 734 -35.03 -11.22 -11.85
CA GLN A 734 -34.07 -12.26 -12.22
C GLN A 734 -34.00 -12.49 -13.72
N ASP A 735 -35.14 -12.52 -14.42
CA ASP A 735 -35.18 -12.75 -15.88
C ASP A 735 -34.42 -11.66 -16.64
N GLU A 736 -34.59 -10.40 -16.28
CA GLU A 736 -33.87 -9.28 -16.89
C GLU A 736 -32.35 -9.35 -16.62
N ILE A 737 -31.95 -9.81 -15.45
CA ILE A 737 -30.54 -10.06 -15.11
C ILE A 737 -30.00 -11.17 -15.99
N TYR A 738 -30.73 -12.26 -16.18
CA TYR A 738 -30.34 -13.38 -17.04
C TYR A 738 -30.20 -12.97 -18.51
N ASP A 739 -31.14 -12.17 -19.02
CA ASP A 739 -31.04 -11.64 -20.39
C ASP A 739 -29.77 -10.80 -20.58
N ARG A 740 -29.46 -9.97 -19.61
CA ARG A 740 -28.22 -9.16 -19.66
C ARG A 740 -26.97 -10.02 -19.61
N VAL A 741 -26.94 -11.10 -18.83
CA VAL A 741 -25.83 -12.07 -18.82
C VAL A 741 -25.67 -12.74 -20.18
N ARG A 742 -26.78 -13.15 -20.82
CA ARG A 742 -26.76 -13.77 -22.17
C ARG A 742 -26.20 -12.81 -23.21
N GLU A 743 -26.69 -11.56 -23.24
CA GLU A 743 -26.17 -10.52 -24.14
C GLU A 743 -24.67 -10.32 -23.97
N PHE A 744 -24.20 -10.23 -22.74
CA PHE A 744 -22.76 -10.04 -22.48
C PHE A 744 -21.94 -11.25 -22.95
N LYS A 745 -22.41 -12.48 -22.72
CA LYS A 745 -21.74 -13.70 -23.17
C LYS A 745 -21.61 -13.75 -24.69
N LEU A 746 -22.64 -13.36 -25.44
CA LEU A 746 -22.58 -13.27 -26.90
C LEU A 746 -21.53 -12.24 -27.35
N ALA A 747 -21.56 -11.03 -26.81
CA ALA A 747 -20.60 -9.98 -27.12
C ALA A 747 -19.16 -10.36 -26.69
N PHE A 748 -19.00 -11.16 -25.65
CA PHE A 748 -17.69 -11.64 -25.20
C PHE A 748 -17.06 -12.63 -26.17
N GLN A 749 -17.84 -13.47 -26.83
CA GLN A 749 -17.35 -14.44 -27.83
C GLN A 749 -16.70 -13.75 -29.04
N ASP A 750 -17.20 -12.58 -29.44
CA ASP A 750 -16.71 -11.83 -30.60
C ASP A 750 -15.39 -11.08 -30.34
N ARG A 751 -14.93 -11.03 -29.09
CA ARG A 751 -13.69 -10.33 -28.74
C ARG A 751 -12.44 -11.11 -29.12
N PRO A 752 -11.32 -10.42 -29.35
CA PRO A 752 -10.03 -11.08 -29.51
C PRO A 752 -9.66 -11.93 -28.27
N ALA A 753 -8.99 -13.06 -28.53
CA ALA A 753 -8.65 -14.01 -27.45
C ALA A 753 -7.78 -13.41 -26.32
N TRP A 754 -6.89 -12.46 -26.62
CA TRP A 754 -6.04 -11.78 -25.63
C TRP A 754 -6.81 -10.81 -24.72
N GLU A 755 -8.00 -10.38 -25.11
CA GLU A 755 -8.91 -9.63 -24.25
C GLU A 755 -9.80 -10.53 -23.39
N LYS A 756 -9.88 -11.82 -23.72
CA LYS A 756 -10.67 -12.83 -23.03
C LYS A 756 -9.89 -13.66 -22.02
N GLY A 757 -8.57 -13.50 -21.97
CA GLY A 757 -7.71 -14.25 -21.04
C GLY A 757 -7.78 -13.74 -19.59
N THR A 758 -7.33 -14.58 -18.65
CA THR A 758 -7.32 -14.27 -17.22
C THR A 758 -6.01 -13.58 -16.83
N PRO A 759 -6.02 -12.33 -16.33
CA PRO A 759 -4.83 -11.71 -15.80
C PRO A 759 -4.31 -12.44 -14.56
N LYS A 760 -3.03 -12.84 -14.55
CA LYS A 760 -2.37 -13.50 -13.41
C LYS A 760 -0.94 -13.01 -13.26
N ARG A 761 -0.46 -12.91 -12.01
CA ARG A 761 0.95 -12.67 -11.74
C ARG A 761 1.70 -14.00 -11.75
N VAL A 762 2.81 -14.05 -12.45
CA VAL A 762 3.68 -15.23 -12.53
C VAL A 762 4.71 -15.13 -11.38
N ASN A 763 4.61 -16.02 -10.41
CA ASN A 763 5.54 -16.06 -9.27
C ASN A 763 6.27 -17.39 -9.26
N ASN A 764 7.54 -17.37 -8.83
CA ASN A 764 8.41 -18.53 -8.72
C ASN A 764 8.68 -19.27 -10.05
N LEU A 765 8.76 -18.55 -11.17
CA LEU A 765 9.04 -19.13 -12.48
C LEU A 765 10.33 -19.96 -12.46
N THR A 766 11.38 -19.47 -11.86
CA THR A 766 12.69 -20.13 -11.73
C THR A 766 12.61 -21.46 -10.99
N LYS A 767 11.73 -21.59 -9.99
CA LYS A 767 11.50 -22.83 -9.25
C LYS A 767 11.05 -23.99 -10.16
N TYR A 768 10.31 -23.68 -11.23
CA TYR A 768 9.74 -24.64 -12.15
C TYR A 768 10.59 -24.86 -13.42
N THR A 769 11.74 -24.25 -13.52
CA THR A 769 12.71 -24.48 -14.59
C THR A 769 13.76 -25.56 -14.23
N THR A 770 13.70 -26.12 -13.02
CA THR A 770 14.59 -27.17 -12.54
C THR A 770 14.29 -28.53 -13.21
N GLU A 771 15.26 -29.44 -13.17
CA GLU A 771 15.16 -30.77 -13.78
C GLU A 771 14.01 -31.61 -13.20
N GLU A 772 13.69 -31.48 -11.91
CA GLU A 772 12.57 -32.13 -11.25
C GLU A 772 11.20 -31.71 -11.83
N THR A 773 11.07 -30.46 -12.25
CA THR A 773 9.85 -29.95 -12.87
C THR A 773 9.70 -30.40 -14.30
N ARG A 774 10.80 -30.48 -15.06
CA ARG A 774 10.85 -31.04 -16.41
C ARG A 774 10.45 -32.53 -16.44
N LEU A 775 10.71 -33.24 -15.35
CA LEU A 775 10.34 -34.66 -15.18
C LEU A 775 8.90 -34.86 -14.65
N GLY A 776 8.10 -33.81 -14.52
CA GLY A 776 6.70 -33.87 -14.07
C GLY A 776 6.53 -34.17 -12.57
N LYS A 777 7.60 -34.07 -11.79
CA LYS A 777 7.60 -34.37 -10.34
C LYS A 777 7.04 -33.25 -9.46
N ALA A 778 6.87 -32.03 -10.00
CA ALA A 778 6.29 -30.89 -9.28
C ALA A 778 4.99 -30.43 -9.95
N ASN A 779 3.97 -30.16 -9.14
CA ASN A 779 2.70 -29.63 -9.62
C ASN A 779 2.87 -28.15 -10.00
N MET A 780 2.92 -27.86 -11.29
CA MET A 780 3.13 -26.49 -11.82
C MET A 780 1.79 -25.76 -11.93
N PRO A 781 1.65 -24.55 -11.36
CA PRO A 781 0.46 -23.73 -11.57
C PRO A 781 0.23 -23.40 -13.03
N GLY A 782 -1.04 -23.41 -13.48
CA GLY A 782 -1.39 -23.23 -14.89
C GLY A 782 -0.91 -21.92 -15.51
N HIS A 783 -0.88 -20.84 -14.74
CA HIS A 783 -0.38 -19.53 -15.21
C HIS A 783 1.15 -19.49 -15.38
N VAL A 784 1.89 -20.24 -14.57
CA VAL A 784 3.34 -20.39 -14.77
C VAL A 784 3.63 -21.18 -16.02
N ARG A 785 2.87 -22.26 -16.27
CA ARG A 785 2.96 -23.04 -17.51
C ARG A 785 2.64 -22.19 -18.73
N ALA A 786 1.60 -21.36 -18.67
CA ALA A 786 1.24 -20.44 -19.74
C ALA A 786 2.37 -19.44 -20.08
N ALA A 787 3.04 -18.91 -19.05
CA ALA A 787 4.19 -18.02 -19.22
C ALA A 787 5.40 -18.74 -19.88
N MET A 788 5.67 -19.98 -19.47
CA MET A 788 6.73 -20.79 -20.09
C MET A 788 6.41 -21.12 -21.56
N ASN A 789 5.15 -21.39 -21.89
CA ASN A 789 4.70 -21.64 -23.26
C ASN A 789 4.88 -20.39 -24.13
N TRP A 790 4.56 -19.19 -23.64
CA TRP A 790 4.87 -17.95 -24.33
C TRP A 790 6.37 -17.80 -24.63
N ASN A 791 7.22 -17.98 -23.63
CA ASN A 791 8.67 -17.87 -23.81
C ASN A 791 9.22 -18.93 -24.79
N SER A 792 8.60 -20.10 -24.83
CA SER A 792 8.97 -21.15 -25.80
C SER A 792 8.54 -20.82 -27.23
N LEU A 793 7.30 -20.38 -27.42
CA LEU A 793 6.77 -19.95 -28.71
C LEU A 793 7.55 -18.76 -29.27
N ARG A 794 7.84 -17.75 -28.45
CA ARG A 794 8.66 -16.61 -28.81
C ARG A 794 10.00 -17.04 -29.42
N ARG A 795 10.69 -18.00 -28.78
CA ARG A 795 11.96 -18.55 -29.28
C ARG A 795 11.78 -19.37 -30.56
N MET A 796 10.72 -20.18 -30.63
CA MET A 796 10.42 -21.00 -31.83
C MET A 796 10.16 -20.17 -33.07
N HIS A 797 9.54 -18.99 -32.89
CA HIS A 797 9.25 -18.06 -33.99
C HIS A 797 10.37 -17.03 -34.22
N GLY A 798 11.50 -17.09 -33.48
CA GLY A 798 12.59 -16.12 -33.59
C GLY A 798 12.21 -14.68 -33.22
N ASP A 799 11.18 -14.52 -32.38
CA ASP A 799 10.69 -13.22 -32.00
C ASP A 799 11.61 -12.63 -30.92
N ASN A 800 12.47 -11.70 -31.31
CA ASN A 800 13.39 -11.00 -30.44
C ASN A 800 12.81 -9.66 -29.94
N TYR A 801 11.68 -9.22 -30.47
CA TYR A 801 11.02 -7.98 -30.08
C TYR A 801 10.15 -8.14 -28.82
N SER A 802 9.25 -9.12 -28.81
CA SER A 802 8.32 -9.31 -27.69
C SER A 802 9.03 -9.61 -26.39
N LEU A 803 8.49 -9.11 -25.27
CA LEU A 803 9.04 -9.31 -23.93
C LEU A 803 9.03 -10.79 -23.53
N SER A 804 10.11 -11.25 -22.91
CA SER A 804 10.10 -12.52 -22.18
C SER A 804 9.35 -12.35 -20.88
N ILE A 805 8.44 -13.27 -20.57
CA ILE A 805 7.81 -13.29 -19.24
C ILE A 805 8.83 -13.77 -18.22
N VAL A 806 9.07 -12.96 -17.20
CA VAL A 806 9.93 -13.27 -16.07
C VAL A 806 9.14 -13.31 -14.76
N ASP A 807 9.79 -13.75 -13.70
CA ASP A 807 9.15 -13.90 -12.38
C ASP A 807 8.55 -12.57 -11.89
N GLY A 808 7.34 -12.60 -11.35
CA GLY A 808 6.62 -11.45 -10.85
C GLY A 808 5.88 -10.61 -11.91
N MET A 809 6.10 -10.84 -13.21
CA MET A 809 5.35 -10.16 -14.26
C MET A 809 3.88 -10.58 -14.26
N LYS A 810 3.03 -9.65 -14.67
CA LYS A 810 1.62 -9.91 -14.89
C LYS A 810 1.42 -10.38 -16.33
N THR A 811 0.63 -11.44 -16.51
CA THR A 811 0.34 -12.02 -17.82
C THR A 811 -1.14 -12.32 -17.97
N VAL A 812 -1.66 -12.19 -19.16
CA VAL A 812 -3.00 -12.63 -19.52
C VAL A 812 -2.91 -14.08 -19.97
N VAL A 813 -3.56 -14.98 -19.26
CA VAL A 813 -3.56 -16.42 -19.56
C VAL A 813 -4.72 -16.76 -20.48
N CYS A 814 -4.42 -17.12 -21.74
CA CYS A 814 -5.37 -17.58 -22.72
C CYS A 814 -5.39 -19.11 -22.78
N LYS A 815 -6.56 -19.71 -22.90
CA LYS A 815 -6.73 -21.16 -23.08
C LYS A 815 -6.60 -21.53 -24.54
N LEU A 816 -6.04 -22.71 -24.80
CA LEU A 816 -5.88 -23.25 -26.15
C LEU A 816 -6.68 -24.53 -26.30
N LYS A 817 -7.22 -24.75 -27.53
CA LYS A 817 -7.75 -26.02 -27.99
C LYS A 817 -6.60 -27.02 -28.13
N ASP A 818 -6.92 -28.29 -28.32
CA ASP A 818 -5.93 -29.31 -28.63
C ASP A 818 -5.12 -28.92 -29.87
N ASN A 819 -3.80 -29.01 -29.78
CA ASN A 819 -2.87 -28.57 -30.80
C ASN A 819 -1.63 -29.45 -30.84
N PRO A 820 -0.86 -29.46 -31.94
CA PRO A 820 0.30 -30.33 -32.13
C PRO A 820 1.43 -30.13 -31.09
N LEU A 821 1.49 -28.96 -30.48
CA LEU A 821 2.49 -28.64 -29.45
C LEU A 821 2.12 -29.15 -28.06
N GLY A 822 0.89 -29.64 -27.85
CA GLY A 822 0.38 -30.09 -26.57
C GLY A 822 0.21 -28.99 -25.53
N PHE A 823 0.18 -27.74 -25.94
CA PHE A 823 -0.01 -26.60 -25.06
C PHE A 823 -1.49 -26.40 -24.76
N THR A 824 -1.86 -26.37 -23.48
CA THR A 824 -3.24 -26.15 -23.04
C THR A 824 -3.55 -24.67 -22.76
N SER A 825 -2.52 -23.83 -22.67
CA SER A 825 -2.62 -22.39 -22.42
C SER A 825 -1.36 -21.66 -22.85
N VAL A 826 -1.49 -20.36 -23.10
CA VAL A 826 -0.38 -19.46 -23.38
C VAL A 826 -0.57 -18.18 -22.59
N GLY A 827 0.52 -17.61 -22.07
CA GLY A 827 0.52 -16.30 -21.43
C GLY A 827 0.78 -15.20 -22.47
N TYR A 828 0.29 -14.00 -22.19
CA TYR A 828 0.62 -12.77 -22.90
C TYR A 828 1.00 -11.72 -21.88
N PRO A 829 2.21 -11.12 -21.93
CA PRO A 829 2.64 -10.15 -20.92
C PRO A 829 1.80 -8.86 -21.02
N THR A 830 1.24 -8.40 -19.90
CA THR A 830 0.38 -7.20 -19.88
C THR A 830 1.12 -5.91 -20.21
N ASP A 831 2.45 -5.90 -20.06
CA ASP A 831 3.30 -4.75 -20.34
C ASP A 831 3.77 -4.73 -21.82
N GLU A 832 3.34 -5.70 -22.62
CA GLU A 832 3.61 -5.78 -24.06
C GLU A 832 2.60 -4.92 -24.84
N ASN A 833 3.10 -4.01 -25.65
CA ASN A 833 2.26 -3.13 -26.47
C ASN A 833 1.99 -3.70 -27.88
N HIS A 834 2.71 -4.74 -28.26
CA HIS A 834 2.60 -5.36 -29.57
C HIS A 834 2.14 -6.82 -29.47
N ILE A 835 1.12 -7.16 -30.25
CA ILE A 835 0.63 -8.53 -30.34
C ILE A 835 1.24 -9.21 -31.55
N PRO A 836 2.17 -10.18 -31.35
CA PRO A 836 2.83 -10.86 -32.48
C PRO A 836 1.85 -11.59 -33.36
N THR A 837 2.14 -11.66 -34.69
CA THR A 837 1.30 -12.36 -35.63
C THR A 837 1.17 -13.84 -35.27
N TRP A 838 2.27 -14.51 -34.91
CA TRP A 838 2.26 -15.90 -34.49
C TRP A 838 1.35 -16.16 -33.27
N PHE A 839 1.17 -15.19 -32.39
CA PHE A 839 0.26 -15.30 -31.25
C PHE A 839 -1.19 -15.22 -31.69
N LYS A 840 -1.52 -14.33 -32.65
CA LYS A 840 -2.89 -14.18 -33.18
C LYS A 840 -3.40 -15.44 -33.89
N GLU A 841 -2.48 -16.24 -34.41
CA GLU A 841 -2.78 -17.48 -35.18
C GLU A 841 -2.96 -18.72 -34.30
N LEU A 842 -2.77 -18.61 -32.99
CA LEU A 842 -2.92 -19.74 -32.06
C LEU A 842 -4.38 -20.20 -31.94
N PRO A 843 -4.62 -21.50 -31.74
CA PRO A 843 -5.96 -22.08 -31.66
C PRO A 843 -6.58 -21.83 -30.27
N PHE A 844 -7.11 -20.66 -30.06
CA PHE A 844 -7.72 -20.28 -28.79
C PHE A 844 -9.03 -21.01 -28.51
N ASP A 845 -9.28 -21.31 -27.23
CA ASP A 845 -10.48 -21.95 -26.74
C ASP A 845 -11.38 -20.92 -26.02
N ASP A 846 -12.20 -20.25 -26.79
CA ASP A 846 -13.09 -19.19 -26.33
C ASP A 846 -14.10 -19.68 -25.27
N ASN A 847 -14.61 -20.92 -25.44
CA ASN A 847 -15.57 -21.49 -24.50
C ASN A 847 -14.95 -21.74 -23.13
N LYS A 848 -13.71 -22.26 -23.06
CA LYS A 848 -13.01 -22.44 -21.79
C LYS A 848 -12.65 -21.12 -21.14
N MET A 849 -12.38 -20.08 -21.94
CA MET A 849 -12.12 -18.73 -21.40
C MET A 849 -13.41 -18.10 -20.88
N GLU A 850 -14.51 -18.19 -21.59
CA GLU A 850 -15.82 -17.72 -21.12
C GLU A 850 -16.22 -18.41 -19.81
N ALA A 851 -16.17 -19.73 -19.75
CA ALA A 851 -16.51 -20.49 -18.55
C ALA A 851 -15.66 -20.07 -17.33
N GLY A 852 -14.36 -19.86 -17.51
CA GLY A 852 -13.45 -19.48 -16.42
C GLY A 852 -13.52 -18.02 -16.01
N ILE A 853 -13.96 -17.13 -16.88
CA ILE A 853 -13.90 -15.69 -16.64
C ILE A 853 -15.30 -15.08 -16.45
N VAL A 854 -16.26 -15.46 -17.26
CA VAL A 854 -17.62 -14.93 -17.16
C VAL A 854 -18.45 -15.79 -16.22
N ASP A 855 -18.64 -17.07 -16.52
CA ASP A 855 -19.53 -17.93 -15.77
C ASP A 855 -19.13 -18.05 -14.30
N GLN A 856 -17.85 -18.35 -14.01
CA GLN A 856 -17.37 -18.50 -12.65
C GLN A 856 -17.52 -17.21 -11.84
N LYS A 857 -17.37 -16.04 -12.47
CA LYS A 857 -17.46 -14.76 -11.76
C LYS A 857 -18.91 -14.29 -11.57
N VAL A 858 -19.77 -14.59 -12.52
CA VAL A 858 -21.21 -14.39 -12.37
C VAL A 858 -21.77 -15.31 -11.29
N GLU A 859 -21.35 -16.58 -11.26
CA GLU A 859 -21.69 -17.53 -10.19
C GLU A 859 -21.24 -17.06 -8.81
N ASN A 860 -20.01 -16.55 -8.70
CA ASN A 860 -19.49 -15.98 -7.46
C ASN A 860 -20.35 -14.80 -6.95
N LEU A 861 -21.02 -14.07 -7.84
CA LEU A 861 -21.87 -12.94 -7.50
C LEU A 861 -23.32 -13.35 -7.23
N LEU A 862 -23.92 -14.16 -8.11
CA LEU A 862 -25.35 -14.48 -8.08
C LEU A 862 -25.66 -15.75 -7.29
N GLY A 863 -24.72 -16.68 -7.16
CA GLY A 863 -24.93 -17.97 -6.51
C GLY A 863 -25.34 -17.88 -5.06
N VAL A 864 -24.95 -16.83 -4.34
CA VAL A 864 -25.40 -16.57 -2.96
C VAL A 864 -26.90 -16.26 -2.87
N LEU A 865 -27.51 -15.84 -3.98
CA LEU A 865 -28.97 -15.61 -4.10
C LEU A 865 -29.75 -16.88 -4.47
N GLY A 866 -29.03 -18.01 -4.67
CA GLY A 866 -29.64 -19.25 -5.17
C GLY A 866 -30.00 -19.20 -6.66
N TRP A 867 -29.36 -18.29 -7.42
CA TRP A 867 -29.60 -18.12 -8.86
C TRP A 867 -28.59 -18.89 -9.67
N ASP A 868 -29.06 -19.77 -10.56
CA ASP A 868 -28.23 -20.51 -11.50
C ASP A 868 -27.83 -19.64 -12.70
N ILE A 869 -26.69 -19.92 -13.30
CA ILE A 869 -26.24 -19.17 -14.46
C ILE A 869 -26.92 -19.69 -15.72
N PRO A 870 -27.50 -18.82 -16.56
CA PRO A 870 -28.09 -19.24 -17.80
C PRO A 870 -27.05 -19.75 -18.78
N ASN A 871 -27.23 -20.99 -19.26
CA ASN A 871 -26.34 -21.63 -20.22
C ASN A 871 -26.65 -21.09 -21.63
N HIS A 872 -25.63 -20.57 -22.35
CA HIS A 872 -25.89 -20.07 -23.71
C HIS A 872 -26.18 -21.19 -24.74
N THR A 873 -25.84 -22.44 -24.44
CA THR A 873 -26.20 -23.62 -25.26
C THR A 873 -27.72 -23.81 -25.39
N GLU A 874 -28.51 -23.39 -24.38
CA GLU A 874 -29.96 -23.49 -24.48
C GLU A 874 -30.56 -22.47 -25.44
N ILE A 875 -29.87 -21.36 -25.72
CA ILE A 875 -30.33 -20.36 -26.70
C ILE A 875 -30.17 -20.86 -28.11
N LYS A 876 -29.06 -21.57 -28.43
CA LYS A 876 -28.82 -22.14 -29.76
C LYS A 876 -29.88 -23.20 -30.09
N THR A 877 -30.23 -24.06 -29.11
CA THR A 877 -31.28 -25.07 -29.31
C THR A 877 -32.67 -24.45 -29.42
N THR A 878 -32.96 -23.35 -28.74
CA THR A 878 -34.26 -22.65 -28.83
C THR A 878 -34.35 -21.85 -30.13
N PHE A 879 -33.27 -21.23 -30.61
CA PHE A 879 -33.24 -20.53 -31.89
C PHE A 879 -33.26 -21.53 -33.05
N ASP A 880 -32.46 -22.60 -33.00
CA ASP A 880 -32.49 -23.66 -34.04
C ASP A 880 -33.84 -24.40 -34.09
N SER A 881 -34.55 -24.53 -32.95
CA SER A 881 -35.92 -25.08 -32.91
C SER A 881 -36.98 -24.11 -33.41
N LEU A 882 -36.74 -22.79 -33.41
CA LEU A 882 -37.65 -21.79 -33.96
C LEU A 882 -37.51 -21.59 -35.47
N PHE A 883 -36.41 -22.05 -36.07
CA PHE A 883 -36.10 -21.94 -37.53
C PHE A 883 -36.15 -23.25 -38.25
N THR A 884 -36.47 -24.39 -37.64
CA THR A 884 -36.84 -25.62 -38.29
C THR A 884 -38.34 -25.64 -38.56
N PHE A 885 -38.79 -24.81 -39.46
CA PHE A 885 -40.00 -25.06 -40.24
C PHE A 885 -39.65 -25.56 -41.60
N GLU A 886 -40.28 -26.69 -41.97
CA GLU A 886 -40.29 -27.50 -43.21
C GLU A 886 -39.95 -26.72 -44.49
#